data_086de39f0e4bae0b4eb1c5625f32c7f7
#
_entry.id   086de39f0e4bae0b4eb1c5625f32c7f7
#
_cell.length_a   1.000
_cell.length_b   1.000
_cell.length_c   1.000
_cell.angle_alpha   90.00
_cell.angle_beta   90.00
_cell.angle_gamma   90.00
#
_symmetry.space_group_name_H-M   'P 1'
#
loop_
_entity.id
_entity.type
_entity.pdbx_description
1 polymer ?
#
loop_
_entity_poly.entity_id
_entity_poly.type
_entity_poly.pdbx_seq_one_letter_code
_entity_poly.pdbx_strand_id
1 'polypeptide(L)'
;MIIKIKKRDGRTVTFNIEKIAGAIYKAAQSVGKDNYEQALELSGKVVDKLMEKHLDMPTVEEIQDCVERVLIEEGMADTAKSYILYRSNRTRAREMNTRLMKVYEDLTFQSAKDNDLKRENANIDGDTAMGTMLKYGSVGAKEFNEMYVLAPEHSKAHQEGDIHIHDLDFYTLTTTCTQIDLTKLFDKGFSTGHGFLRTPNDIQSYAALACIAIQSNQNDQHGGQSLPKFDYDMAEGVRKTFRHRYRDNIGRGLALLGEVSDAQSIAKKITEMLDEQGLKITLANDNGYQEAEAQFLVNFVDAPIVKKIQSFAYKNSLKETDRATYQAMEALIHNLNTMNSRAGAQTPFSSINYGTDTSIEGRLVIKNILLAEEAGLGNGETPIFPIHIFKIKEGVNFDPDDPNYDLFKLACRVSAKRLFPNFSFIDAPFNLQYYKEGNPDTEIAYMGCRTRVIGNAYDPTREIVTGRGNLSFTTINLPRLGIKAQRNIGAFFDSLDELMDLCIDQLMHRFKIQCSKRVRNYPFLMGQGIWLDSEKLTADDTLEEVLKHGTLSVGFIGLAECLKVLTGKHHGESEEARELGLEIISRMRARMDEETKRTGLNFSLLATPAEGLSGRFVKMDRERYGEIAGVTDREYYTNSFHVPVYYPITAFEKLKIEAPYHALTNAGHISYIELDGDPLNNLSAFEKVVRYMKEVGIGYGSINHPVDRDPVCGYTGIIGDKCPKCGRSEAEHSKVIHERIPRAKACCEGDN
;
A
#
# COMPACT_ATOMS: atom_id res chain seq x y z
N MET A 1 -42.12 36.12 -33.14
CA MET A 1 -42.40 35.75 -31.72
C MET A 1 -42.02 34.29 -31.52
N ILE A 2 -41.09 34.00 -30.55
CA ILE A 2 -40.65 32.62 -30.28
C ILE A 2 -41.79 31.89 -29.55
N ILE A 3 -42.35 30.86 -30.19
CA ILE A 3 -43.48 30.07 -29.63
C ILE A 3 -42.98 28.75 -29.03
N LYS A 4 -41.93 28.19 -29.56
CA LYS A 4 -41.39 26.88 -29.17
C LYS A 4 -39.91 26.89 -29.04
N ILE A 5 -39.35 26.00 -28.17
CA ILE A 5 -37.93 25.80 -28.01
C ILE A 5 -37.62 24.32 -28.14
N LYS A 6 -36.42 24.00 -28.59
CA LYS A 6 -35.89 22.64 -28.67
C LYS A 6 -35.09 22.33 -27.42
N LYS A 7 -35.55 21.33 -26.66
CA LYS A 7 -34.81 20.82 -25.50
C LYS A 7 -33.62 19.98 -25.96
N ARG A 8 -32.66 19.73 -25.04
CA ARG A 8 -31.46 18.90 -25.25
C ARG A 8 -31.78 17.46 -25.67
N ASP A 9 -32.88 16.90 -25.18
CA ASP A 9 -33.38 15.58 -25.54
C ASP A 9 -34.15 15.54 -26.89
N GLY A 10 -34.06 16.61 -27.66
CA GLY A 10 -34.71 16.75 -28.97
C GLY A 10 -36.19 17.12 -28.92
N ARG A 11 -36.85 17.07 -27.77
CA ARG A 11 -38.27 17.41 -27.63
C ARG A 11 -38.53 18.91 -27.80
N THR A 12 -39.63 19.24 -28.43
CA THR A 12 -40.07 20.62 -28.59
C THR A 12 -41.11 20.95 -27.50
N VAL A 13 -40.90 22.09 -26.81
CA VAL A 13 -41.85 22.57 -25.78
C VAL A 13 -42.19 24.04 -26.00
N THR A 14 -43.27 24.51 -25.42
CA THR A 14 -43.69 25.91 -25.46
C THR A 14 -42.64 26.77 -24.75
N PHE A 15 -42.31 27.91 -25.38
CA PHE A 15 -41.41 28.93 -24.81
C PHE A 15 -42.06 29.57 -23.58
N ASN A 16 -41.31 29.77 -22.52
CA ASN A 16 -41.76 30.48 -21.31
C ASN A 16 -40.65 31.39 -20.79
N ILE A 17 -40.88 32.72 -20.89
CA ILE A 17 -39.95 33.76 -20.47
C ILE A 17 -39.67 33.76 -18.94
N GLU A 18 -40.67 33.37 -18.14
CA GLU A 18 -40.54 33.34 -16.68
C GLU A 18 -39.46 32.37 -16.22
N LYS A 19 -39.17 31.31 -17.01
CA LYS A 19 -38.09 30.38 -16.73
C LYS A 19 -36.73 31.03 -16.89
N ILE A 20 -36.59 31.97 -17.83
CA ILE A 20 -35.38 32.77 -18.03
C ILE A 20 -35.24 33.76 -16.87
N ALA A 21 -36.32 34.47 -16.55
CA ALA A 21 -36.35 35.44 -15.44
C ALA A 21 -36.00 34.74 -14.10
N GLY A 22 -36.60 33.56 -13.84
CA GLY A 22 -36.31 32.77 -12.62
C GLY A 22 -34.87 32.28 -12.54
N ALA A 23 -34.24 31.96 -13.68
CA ALA A 23 -32.83 31.56 -13.71
C ALA A 23 -31.87 32.76 -13.46
N ILE A 24 -32.15 33.92 -14.07
CA ILE A 24 -31.41 35.17 -13.83
C ILE A 24 -31.57 35.59 -12.37
N TYR A 25 -32.79 35.57 -11.84
CA TYR A 25 -33.08 35.94 -10.45
C TYR A 25 -32.30 35.09 -9.43
N LYS A 26 -32.30 33.78 -9.60
CA LYS A 26 -31.51 32.88 -8.74
C LYS A 26 -30.01 33.17 -8.76
N ALA A 27 -29.47 33.48 -9.94
CA ALA A 27 -28.07 33.91 -10.07
C ALA A 27 -27.82 35.26 -9.40
N ALA A 28 -28.75 36.21 -9.50
CA ALA A 28 -28.67 37.50 -8.82
C ALA A 28 -28.79 37.39 -7.29
N GLN A 29 -29.68 36.53 -6.79
CA GLN A 29 -29.80 36.23 -5.35
C GLN A 29 -28.50 35.68 -4.75
N SER A 30 -27.83 34.80 -5.47
CA SER A 30 -26.58 34.19 -4.97
C SER A 30 -25.43 35.20 -4.78
N VAL A 31 -25.54 36.37 -5.38
CA VAL A 31 -24.59 37.51 -5.23
C VAL A 31 -25.20 38.70 -4.46
N GLY A 32 -26.26 38.43 -3.68
CA GLY A 32 -26.88 39.43 -2.79
C GLY A 32 -27.77 40.48 -3.49
N LYS A 33 -28.21 40.23 -4.73
CA LYS A 33 -29.11 41.10 -5.47
C LYS A 33 -30.47 40.46 -5.56
N ASP A 34 -31.46 41.01 -4.84
CA ASP A 34 -32.81 40.46 -4.73
C ASP A 34 -33.83 41.35 -5.42
N ASN A 35 -33.84 41.37 -6.78
CA ASN A 35 -34.75 42.16 -7.60
C ASN A 35 -35.30 41.32 -8.76
N TYR A 36 -36.51 40.78 -8.59
CA TYR A 36 -37.16 39.97 -9.61
C TYR A 36 -37.65 40.76 -10.82
N GLU A 37 -38.07 42.03 -10.63
CA GLU A 37 -38.50 42.92 -11.74
C GLU A 37 -37.35 43.17 -12.71
N GLN A 38 -36.15 43.42 -12.19
CA GLN A 38 -34.96 43.55 -13.01
C GLN A 38 -34.62 42.25 -13.77
N ALA A 39 -34.79 41.09 -13.15
CA ALA A 39 -34.60 39.78 -13.81
C ALA A 39 -35.60 39.58 -14.94
N LEU A 40 -36.85 40.04 -14.77
CA LEU A 40 -37.89 40.00 -15.80
C LEU A 40 -37.56 40.95 -16.97
N GLU A 41 -37.09 42.15 -16.69
CA GLU A 41 -36.64 43.11 -17.71
C GLU A 41 -35.51 42.53 -18.55
N LEU A 42 -34.49 41.96 -17.88
CA LEU A 42 -33.34 41.33 -18.52
C LEU A 42 -33.79 40.14 -19.39
N SER A 43 -34.77 39.36 -18.95
CA SER A 43 -35.31 38.27 -19.73
C SER A 43 -36.01 38.74 -21.01
N GLY A 44 -36.65 39.92 -20.98
CA GLY A 44 -37.16 40.60 -22.17
C GLY A 44 -36.07 40.90 -23.19
N LYS A 45 -34.95 41.51 -22.74
CA LYS A 45 -33.77 41.77 -23.58
C LYS A 45 -33.14 40.50 -24.18
N VAL A 46 -33.18 39.36 -23.44
CA VAL A 46 -32.78 38.06 -23.99
C VAL A 46 -33.68 37.63 -25.13
N VAL A 47 -34.98 37.79 -25.01
CA VAL A 47 -35.95 37.44 -26.08
C VAL A 47 -35.73 38.32 -27.30
N ASP A 48 -35.55 39.67 -27.14
CA ASP A 48 -35.26 40.57 -28.23
C ASP A 48 -34.00 40.18 -29.01
N LYS A 49 -32.92 39.81 -28.30
CA LYS A 49 -31.69 39.32 -28.93
C LYS A 49 -31.84 37.99 -29.64
N LEU A 50 -32.65 37.10 -29.14
CA LEU A 50 -32.95 35.85 -29.81
C LEU A 50 -33.76 36.09 -31.10
N MET A 51 -34.66 37.07 -31.11
CA MET A 51 -35.41 37.47 -32.30
C MET A 51 -34.53 38.15 -33.34
N GLU A 52 -33.59 39.00 -32.93
CA GLU A 52 -32.59 39.59 -33.82
C GLU A 52 -31.72 38.58 -34.56
N LYS A 53 -31.51 37.42 -33.96
CA LYS A 53 -30.77 36.30 -34.56
C LYS A 53 -31.63 35.45 -35.50
N HIS A 54 -32.89 35.83 -35.76
CA HIS A 54 -33.85 35.09 -36.59
C HIS A 54 -34.04 33.61 -36.20
N LEU A 55 -33.99 33.28 -34.90
CA LEU A 55 -34.16 31.92 -34.37
C LEU A 55 -35.66 31.70 -34.08
N ASP A 56 -36.38 31.02 -34.98
CA ASP A 56 -37.79 30.70 -34.80
C ASP A 56 -38.02 29.64 -33.69
N MET A 57 -37.05 28.75 -33.48
CA MET A 57 -37.11 27.69 -32.47
C MET A 57 -35.70 27.52 -31.83
N PRO A 58 -35.29 28.39 -30.91
CA PRO A 58 -33.99 28.33 -30.29
C PRO A 58 -33.86 27.08 -29.41
N THR A 59 -32.61 26.59 -29.31
CA THR A 59 -32.20 25.57 -28.35
C THR A 59 -32.05 26.15 -26.95
N VAL A 60 -32.05 25.29 -25.93
CA VAL A 60 -31.79 25.73 -24.55
C VAL A 60 -30.39 26.35 -24.42
N GLU A 61 -29.38 25.86 -25.17
CA GLU A 61 -28.02 26.34 -25.20
C GLU A 61 -27.98 27.77 -25.77
N GLU A 62 -28.61 28.00 -26.90
CA GLU A 62 -28.68 29.35 -27.54
C GLU A 62 -29.36 30.39 -26.62
N ILE A 63 -30.40 29.97 -25.88
CA ILE A 63 -31.01 30.84 -24.88
C ILE A 63 -30.05 31.14 -23.75
N GLN A 64 -29.34 30.13 -23.22
CA GLN A 64 -28.38 30.33 -22.13
C GLN A 64 -27.20 31.23 -22.54
N ASP A 65 -26.67 31.04 -23.76
CA ASP A 65 -25.61 31.89 -24.32
C ASP A 65 -26.08 33.33 -24.47
N CYS A 66 -27.35 33.52 -24.79
CA CYS A 66 -27.94 34.84 -24.89
C CYS A 66 -28.13 35.50 -23.51
N VAL A 67 -28.51 34.72 -22.49
CA VAL A 67 -28.60 35.20 -21.09
C VAL A 67 -27.22 35.69 -20.62
N GLU A 68 -26.16 34.91 -20.83
CA GLU A 68 -24.79 35.29 -20.43
C GLU A 68 -24.37 36.61 -21.08
N ARG A 69 -24.62 36.77 -22.38
CA ARG A 69 -24.28 38.01 -23.10
C ARG A 69 -25.06 39.23 -22.57
N VAL A 70 -26.36 39.07 -22.36
CA VAL A 70 -27.18 40.15 -21.84
C VAL A 70 -26.71 40.60 -20.45
N LEU A 71 -26.40 39.62 -19.56
CA LEU A 71 -25.89 39.96 -18.23
C LEU A 71 -24.55 40.69 -18.26
N ILE A 72 -23.65 40.31 -19.19
CA ILE A 72 -22.35 40.97 -19.37
C ILE A 72 -22.53 42.41 -19.95
N GLU A 73 -23.34 42.52 -20.98
CA GLU A 73 -23.59 43.83 -21.66
C GLU A 73 -24.29 44.86 -20.76
N GLU A 74 -25.19 44.38 -19.88
CA GLU A 74 -25.87 45.22 -18.90
C GLU A 74 -25.01 45.51 -17.64
N GLY A 75 -23.73 45.13 -17.66
CA GLY A 75 -22.78 45.41 -16.58
C GLY A 75 -23.00 44.61 -15.30
N MET A 76 -23.74 43.51 -15.37
CA MET A 76 -24.05 42.65 -14.22
C MET A 76 -23.00 41.55 -14.06
N ALA A 77 -21.72 41.89 -13.98
CA ALA A 77 -20.59 40.98 -14.02
C ALA A 77 -20.67 39.86 -12.97
N ASP A 78 -21.02 40.19 -11.72
CA ASP A 78 -21.11 39.18 -10.63
C ASP A 78 -22.25 38.22 -10.88
N THR A 79 -23.40 38.70 -11.34
CA THR A 79 -24.56 37.87 -11.69
C THR A 79 -24.25 36.97 -12.89
N ALA A 80 -23.59 37.52 -13.92
CA ALA A 80 -23.12 36.77 -15.08
C ALA A 80 -22.15 35.65 -14.67
N LYS A 81 -21.17 35.96 -13.82
CA LYS A 81 -20.22 35.00 -13.28
C LYS A 81 -20.95 33.86 -12.53
N SER A 82 -21.88 34.19 -11.66
CA SER A 82 -22.67 33.21 -10.92
C SER A 82 -23.50 32.32 -11.86
N TYR A 83 -24.14 32.94 -12.87
CA TYR A 83 -24.93 32.20 -13.85
C TYR A 83 -24.09 31.22 -14.68
N ILE A 84 -22.92 31.63 -15.18
CA ILE A 84 -21.99 30.80 -15.94
C ILE A 84 -21.46 29.65 -15.10
N LEU A 85 -21.09 29.90 -13.86
CA LEU A 85 -20.62 28.85 -12.93
C LEU A 85 -21.72 27.83 -12.64
N TYR A 86 -22.94 28.30 -12.37
CA TYR A 86 -24.09 27.41 -12.16
C TYR A 86 -24.39 26.54 -13.39
N ARG A 87 -24.38 27.14 -14.59
CA ARG A 87 -24.55 26.42 -15.86
C ARG A 87 -23.48 25.36 -16.07
N SER A 88 -22.20 25.74 -15.87
CA SER A 88 -21.06 24.83 -15.97
C SER A 88 -21.21 23.66 -15.02
N ASN A 89 -21.49 23.91 -13.74
CA ASN A 89 -21.69 22.86 -12.74
C ASN A 89 -22.86 21.92 -13.08
N ARG A 90 -23.97 22.47 -13.60
CA ARG A 90 -25.12 21.67 -14.03
C ARG A 90 -24.84 20.81 -15.27
N THR A 91 -24.03 21.29 -16.19
CA THR A 91 -23.61 20.55 -17.38
C THR A 91 -22.66 19.42 -16.97
N ARG A 92 -21.66 19.75 -16.16
CA ARG A 92 -20.73 18.78 -15.58
C ARG A 92 -21.45 17.68 -14.80
N ALA A 93 -22.43 18.02 -13.95
CA ALA A 93 -23.23 17.06 -13.19
C ALA A 93 -24.00 16.07 -14.10
N ARG A 94 -24.48 16.53 -15.25
CA ARG A 94 -25.20 15.67 -16.22
C ARG A 94 -24.27 14.74 -16.99
N GLU A 95 -23.14 15.27 -17.43
CA GLU A 95 -22.13 14.48 -18.15
C GLU A 95 -21.63 13.33 -17.25
N MET A 96 -21.40 13.61 -15.97
CA MET A 96 -20.93 12.62 -15.02
C MET A 96 -22.02 11.60 -14.65
N ASN A 97 -23.27 11.99 -14.50
CA ASN A 97 -24.37 11.04 -14.34
C ASN A 97 -24.46 10.07 -15.52
N THR A 98 -24.22 10.54 -16.75
CA THR A 98 -24.20 9.67 -17.93
C THR A 98 -22.98 8.76 -17.91
N ARG A 99 -21.81 9.26 -17.53
CA ARG A 99 -20.58 8.51 -17.36
C ARG A 99 -20.74 7.43 -16.30
N LEU A 100 -21.26 7.77 -15.12
CA LEU A 100 -21.49 6.83 -14.02
C LEU A 100 -22.42 5.68 -14.41
N MET A 101 -23.52 5.99 -15.11
CA MET A 101 -24.45 4.95 -15.59
C MET A 101 -23.78 4.02 -16.58
N LYS A 102 -22.97 4.54 -17.50
CA LYS A 102 -22.20 3.70 -18.44
C LYS A 102 -21.18 2.81 -17.72
N VAL A 103 -20.49 3.35 -16.74
CA VAL A 103 -19.53 2.56 -15.93
C VAL A 103 -20.26 1.45 -15.16
N TYR A 104 -21.45 1.72 -14.61
CA TYR A 104 -22.27 0.69 -13.94
C TYR A 104 -22.75 -0.38 -14.92
N GLU A 105 -23.11 0.00 -16.15
CA GLU A 105 -23.48 -0.93 -17.22
C GLU A 105 -22.30 -1.85 -17.56
N ASP A 106 -21.10 -1.27 -17.77
CA ASP A 106 -19.87 -2.00 -18.06
C ASP A 106 -19.49 -2.96 -16.91
N LEU A 107 -19.55 -2.50 -15.65
CA LEU A 107 -19.32 -3.34 -14.48
C LEU A 107 -20.34 -4.48 -14.33
N THR A 108 -21.56 -4.28 -14.81
CA THR A 108 -22.65 -5.29 -14.70
C THR A 108 -22.53 -6.37 -15.75
N PHE A 109 -22.21 -5.99 -16.98
CA PHE A 109 -22.38 -6.87 -18.15
C PHE A 109 -21.09 -7.31 -18.83
N GLN A 110 -19.95 -6.65 -18.57
CA GLN A 110 -18.65 -7.05 -19.12
C GLN A 110 -17.90 -7.94 -18.12
N SER A 111 -17.10 -8.89 -18.64
CA SER A 111 -16.26 -9.74 -17.79
C SER A 111 -15.01 -8.98 -17.33
N ALA A 112 -14.35 -9.43 -16.24
CA ALA A 112 -13.11 -8.86 -15.75
C ALA A 112 -11.94 -8.96 -16.77
N LYS A 113 -12.06 -9.86 -17.76
CA LYS A 113 -11.07 -9.98 -18.86
C LYS A 113 -11.14 -8.81 -19.83
N ASP A 114 -12.31 -8.22 -19.98
CA ASP A 114 -12.62 -7.20 -20.98
C ASP A 114 -12.78 -5.80 -20.38
N ASN A 115 -12.72 -5.69 -19.03
CA ASN A 115 -12.96 -4.44 -18.31
C ASN A 115 -11.83 -4.13 -17.35
N ASP A 116 -11.03 -3.12 -17.68
CA ASP A 116 -9.89 -2.65 -16.87
C ASP A 116 -10.31 -2.21 -15.44
N LEU A 117 -11.51 -1.64 -15.28
CA LEU A 117 -12.05 -1.25 -13.97
C LEU A 117 -12.21 -2.43 -13.00
N LYS A 118 -12.45 -3.63 -13.51
CA LYS A 118 -12.54 -4.85 -12.69
C LYS A 118 -11.18 -5.41 -12.29
N ARG A 119 -10.11 -4.96 -12.93
CA ARG A 119 -8.72 -5.43 -12.70
C ARG A 119 -7.87 -4.47 -11.87
N GLU A 120 -8.35 -3.28 -11.55
CA GLU A 120 -7.59 -2.22 -10.87
C GLU A 120 -6.94 -2.65 -9.55
N ASN A 121 -7.35 -3.77 -8.95
CA ASN A 121 -6.87 -4.19 -7.65
C ASN A 121 -6.65 -5.70 -7.60
N ALA A 122 -5.40 -6.13 -7.46
CA ALA A 122 -4.99 -7.54 -7.47
C ALA A 122 -5.60 -8.38 -6.34
N ASN A 123 -6.03 -7.76 -5.25
CA ASN A 123 -6.62 -8.46 -4.10
C ASN A 123 -8.16 -8.45 -4.09
N ILE A 124 -8.81 -8.00 -5.17
CA ILE A 124 -10.27 -8.02 -5.34
C ILE A 124 -10.60 -8.76 -6.64
N ASP A 125 -11.45 -9.78 -6.56
CA ASP A 125 -12.02 -10.40 -7.74
C ASP A 125 -13.32 -9.67 -8.14
N GLY A 126 -13.25 -8.83 -9.18
CA GLY A 126 -14.35 -8.02 -9.67
C GLY A 126 -15.48 -8.80 -10.34
N ASP A 127 -15.30 -10.08 -10.66
CA ASP A 127 -16.34 -10.94 -11.24
C ASP A 127 -17.20 -11.65 -10.17
N THR A 128 -16.79 -11.62 -8.89
CA THR A 128 -17.64 -12.11 -7.81
C THR A 128 -18.74 -11.13 -7.46
N ALA A 129 -19.88 -11.63 -6.93
CA ALA A 129 -21.00 -10.78 -6.55
C ALA A 129 -20.60 -9.66 -5.58
N MET A 130 -19.82 -9.98 -4.54
CA MET A 130 -19.36 -8.99 -3.57
C MET A 130 -18.26 -8.08 -4.13
N GLY A 131 -17.39 -8.59 -4.99
CA GLY A 131 -16.41 -7.79 -5.72
C GLY A 131 -17.08 -6.75 -6.63
N THR A 132 -18.12 -7.13 -7.36
CA THR A 132 -18.93 -6.19 -8.17
C THR A 132 -19.62 -5.14 -7.28
N MET A 133 -20.20 -5.53 -6.14
CA MET A 133 -20.79 -4.57 -5.19
C MET A 133 -19.78 -3.58 -4.64
N LEU A 134 -18.59 -4.05 -4.30
CA LEU A 134 -17.51 -3.17 -3.85
C LEU A 134 -17.08 -2.18 -4.94
N LYS A 135 -17.02 -2.64 -6.19
CA LYS A 135 -16.73 -1.79 -7.36
C LYS A 135 -17.82 -0.74 -7.62
N TYR A 136 -19.09 -1.07 -7.47
CA TYR A 136 -20.17 -0.08 -7.56
C TYR A 136 -19.97 1.04 -6.52
N GLY A 137 -19.68 0.68 -5.27
CA GLY A 137 -19.40 1.65 -4.21
C GLY A 137 -18.17 2.52 -4.51
N SER A 138 -17.09 1.90 -4.96
CA SER A 138 -15.84 2.58 -5.31
C SER A 138 -16.07 3.61 -6.43
N VAL A 139 -16.68 3.22 -7.55
CA VAL A 139 -16.92 4.12 -8.68
C VAL A 139 -17.87 5.27 -8.29
N GLY A 140 -18.95 4.97 -7.56
CA GLY A 140 -19.87 6.00 -7.09
C GLY A 140 -19.19 7.02 -6.18
N ALA A 141 -18.32 6.55 -5.27
CA ALA A 141 -17.55 7.42 -4.38
C ALA A 141 -16.51 8.27 -5.13
N LYS A 142 -15.79 7.69 -6.12
CA LYS A 142 -14.85 8.44 -6.98
C LYS A 142 -15.55 9.60 -7.68
N GLU A 143 -16.65 9.32 -8.37
CA GLU A 143 -17.46 10.35 -9.07
C GLU A 143 -17.96 11.45 -8.12
N PHE A 144 -18.47 11.05 -6.95
CA PHE A 144 -18.93 12.01 -5.94
C PHE A 144 -17.81 12.90 -5.43
N ASN A 145 -16.67 12.31 -5.05
CA ASN A 145 -15.53 13.07 -4.53
C ASN A 145 -14.96 14.02 -5.59
N GLU A 146 -14.86 13.59 -6.83
CA GLU A 146 -14.37 14.37 -7.94
C GLU A 146 -15.27 15.59 -8.26
N MET A 147 -16.59 15.41 -8.11
CA MET A 147 -17.58 16.47 -8.43
C MET A 147 -17.80 17.49 -7.31
N TYR A 148 -17.88 16.99 -6.06
CA TYR A 148 -18.44 17.76 -4.96
C TYR A 148 -17.45 18.03 -3.83
N VAL A 149 -16.40 17.23 -3.70
CA VAL A 149 -15.48 17.30 -2.58
C VAL A 149 -14.18 18.00 -2.98
N LEU A 150 -13.60 17.62 -4.13
CA LEU A 150 -12.37 18.24 -4.62
C LEU A 150 -12.60 19.69 -5.03
N ALA A 151 -11.60 20.55 -4.77
CA ALA A 151 -11.56 21.86 -5.38
C ALA A 151 -11.50 21.75 -6.92
N PRO A 152 -12.08 22.70 -7.66
CA PRO A 152 -12.15 22.63 -9.12
C PRO A 152 -10.80 22.41 -9.81
N GLU A 153 -9.75 23.07 -9.33
CA GLU A 153 -8.37 22.96 -9.83
C GLU A 153 -7.80 21.55 -9.59
N HIS A 154 -8.02 20.96 -8.43
CA HIS A 154 -7.58 19.58 -8.11
C HIS A 154 -8.28 18.56 -9.00
N SER A 155 -9.62 18.69 -9.13
CA SER A 155 -10.43 17.83 -9.97
C SER A 155 -10.01 17.94 -11.44
N LYS A 156 -9.77 19.16 -11.95
CA LYS A 156 -9.32 19.39 -13.32
C LYS A 156 -7.96 18.74 -13.58
N ALA A 157 -6.97 18.97 -12.72
CA ALA A 157 -5.64 18.41 -12.89
C ALA A 157 -5.66 16.86 -12.85
N HIS A 158 -6.51 16.27 -12.01
CA HIS A 158 -6.72 14.83 -11.95
C HIS A 158 -7.39 14.28 -13.22
N GLN A 159 -8.46 14.93 -13.68
CA GLN A 159 -9.19 14.53 -14.90
C GLN A 159 -8.35 14.67 -16.15
N GLU A 160 -7.57 15.75 -16.25
CA GLU A 160 -6.68 15.99 -17.38
C GLU A 160 -5.43 15.09 -17.37
N GLY A 161 -5.12 14.45 -16.22
CA GLY A 161 -3.99 13.54 -16.05
C GLY A 161 -2.64 14.25 -15.83
N ASP A 162 -2.64 15.47 -15.38
CA ASP A 162 -1.42 16.15 -14.90
C ASP A 162 -0.97 15.57 -13.56
N ILE A 163 -1.95 15.18 -12.73
CA ILE A 163 -1.76 14.46 -11.48
C ILE A 163 -2.70 13.25 -11.39
N HIS A 164 -2.41 12.36 -10.45
CA HIS A 164 -3.34 11.33 -10.01
C HIS A 164 -3.50 11.37 -8.50
N ILE A 165 -4.72 11.66 -8.03
CA ILE A 165 -5.08 11.55 -6.63
C ILE A 165 -5.43 10.09 -6.37
N HIS A 166 -4.62 9.42 -5.55
CA HIS A 166 -4.82 7.99 -5.25
C HIS A 166 -5.98 7.76 -4.32
N ASP A 167 -6.61 6.59 -4.48
CA ASP A 167 -7.71 6.11 -3.62
C ASP A 167 -8.81 7.16 -3.45
N LEU A 168 -9.23 7.73 -4.57
CA LEU A 168 -10.23 8.80 -4.60
C LEU A 168 -11.60 8.35 -4.07
N ASP A 169 -11.89 7.06 -4.14
CA ASP A 169 -13.07 6.44 -3.52
C ASP A 169 -13.03 6.50 -1.98
N PHE A 170 -11.85 6.45 -1.39
CA PHE A 170 -11.63 6.59 0.05
C PHE A 170 -11.26 8.00 0.51
N TYR A 171 -11.36 9.00 -0.37
CA TYR A 171 -10.85 10.35 -0.13
C TYR A 171 -11.32 10.96 1.19
N THR A 172 -12.60 10.79 1.53
CA THR A 172 -13.22 11.32 2.74
C THR A 172 -13.36 10.29 3.86
N LEU A 173 -12.90 9.06 3.66
CA LEU A 173 -13.24 7.94 4.53
C LEU A 173 -12.09 7.50 5.43
N THR A 174 -10.95 7.11 4.84
CA THR A 174 -9.88 6.40 5.57
C THR A 174 -8.49 6.94 5.25
N THR A 175 -7.50 6.50 6.05
CA THR A 175 -6.06 6.68 5.78
C THR A 175 -5.55 5.60 4.85
N THR A 176 -4.32 5.76 4.29
CA THR A 176 -3.79 4.80 3.31
C THR A 176 -3.18 3.57 3.96
N CYS A 177 -2.08 3.70 4.68
CA CYS A 177 -1.28 2.57 5.19
C CYS A 177 -1.00 2.69 6.69
N THR A 178 -0.75 1.55 7.35
CA THR A 178 -0.42 1.52 8.79
C THR A 178 0.61 0.43 9.10
N GLN A 179 1.52 0.74 10.03
CA GLN A 179 2.46 -0.20 10.66
C GLN A 179 1.95 -0.57 12.04
N ILE A 180 1.51 -1.83 12.20
CA ILE A 180 0.83 -2.33 13.40
C ILE A 180 1.86 -2.82 14.41
N ASP A 181 1.79 -2.33 15.65
CA ASP A 181 2.56 -2.85 16.78
C ASP A 181 1.78 -4.00 17.46
N LEU A 182 2.13 -5.24 17.13
CA LEU A 182 1.47 -6.40 17.74
C LEU A 182 1.83 -6.58 19.21
N THR A 183 3.05 -6.23 19.63
CA THR A 183 3.45 -6.30 21.05
C THR A 183 2.51 -5.47 21.90
N LYS A 184 2.28 -4.20 21.52
CA LYS A 184 1.36 -3.30 22.21
C LYS A 184 -0.09 -3.83 22.19
N LEU A 185 -0.53 -4.32 21.03
CA LEU A 185 -1.90 -4.81 20.86
C LEU A 185 -2.16 -6.08 21.69
N PHE A 186 -1.18 -6.98 21.81
CA PHE A 186 -1.32 -8.25 22.52
C PHE A 186 -1.10 -8.15 24.04
N ASP A 187 -0.47 -7.08 24.52
CA ASP A 187 -0.20 -6.90 25.97
C ASP A 187 -1.47 -6.96 26.81
N LYS A 188 -2.51 -6.28 26.37
CA LYS A 188 -3.81 -6.22 27.08
C LYS A 188 -4.92 -6.99 26.39
N GLY A 189 -4.68 -7.52 25.20
CA GLY A 189 -5.72 -8.01 24.31
C GLY A 189 -6.47 -6.86 23.61
N PHE A 190 -7.44 -7.18 22.77
CA PHE A 190 -8.16 -6.19 21.95
C PHE A 190 -9.57 -6.65 21.61
N SER A 191 -10.40 -5.71 21.12
CA SER A 191 -11.74 -5.98 20.63
C SER A 191 -11.86 -5.68 19.14
N THR A 192 -12.59 -6.54 18.43
CA THR A 192 -12.97 -6.33 17.02
C THR A 192 -14.37 -5.70 16.87
N GLY A 193 -14.99 -5.30 17.98
CA GLY A 193 -16.35 -4.77 18.01
C GLY A 193 -17.43 -5.80 18.39
N HIS A 194 -17.14 -7.09 18.30
CA HIS A 194 -18.08 -8.18 18.63
C HIS A 194 -17.69 -9.01 19.85
N GLY A 195 -16.61 -8.65 20.51
CA GLY A 195 -16.11 -9.32 21.71
C GLY A 195 -14.65 -8.96 21.96
N PHE A 196 -14.16 -9.36 23.15
CA PHE A 196 -12.80 -9.09 23.58
C PHE A 196 -11.93 -10.34 23.43
N LEU A 197 -10.80 -10.20 22.78
CA LEU A 197 -9.79 -11.23 22.58
C LEU A 197 -8.67 -11.04 23.60
N ARG A 198 -8.46 -12.04 24.45
CA ARG A 198 -7.43 -12.00 25.49
C ARG A 198 -6.02 -12.05 24.91
N THR A 199 -5.03 -11.69 25.70
CA THR A 199 -3.61 -11.88 25.41
C THR A 199 -3.33 -13.33 24.96
N PRO A 200 -2.62 -13.56 23.84
CA PRO A 200 -2.31 -14.90 23.35
C PRO A 200 -1.32 -15.65 24.25
N ASN A 201 -1.47 -16.99 24.35
CA ASN A 201 -0.71 -17.83 25.26
C ASN A 201 0.31 -18.76 24.59
N ASP A 202 0.23 -18.94 23.27
CA ASP A 202 1.13 -19.78 22.49
C ASP A 202 1.32 -19.21 21.08
N ILE A 203 2.29 -19.73 20.34
CA ILE A 203 2.62 -19.24 19.00
C ILE A 203 1.44 -19.38 18.02
N GLN A 204 0.58 -20.37 18.18
CA GLN A 204 -0.57 -20.57 17.31
C GLN A 204 -1.61 -19.45 17.53
N SER A 205 -1.88 -19.12 18.79
CA SER A 205 -2.77 -17.99 19.12
C SER A 205 -2.16 -16.64 18.74
N TYR A 206 -0.84 -16.46 18.84
CA TYR A 206 -0.15 -15.28 18.32
C TYR A 206 -0.38 -15.10 16.83
N ALA A 207 -0.15 -16.15 16.03
CA ALA A 207 -0.36 -16.12 14.59
C ALA A 207 -1.84 -15.88 14.20
N ALA A 208 -2.77 -16.54 14.89
CA ALA A 208 -4.20 -16.35 14.66
C ALA A 208 -4.65 -14.92 14.97
N LEU A 209 -4.22 -14.34 16.11
CA LEU A 209 -4.58 -12.98 16.49
C LEU A 209 -3.90 -11.94 15.60
N ALA A 210 -2.70 -12.19 15.06
CA ALA A 210 -2.08 -11.34 14.06
C ALA A 210 -2.92 -11.27 12.77
N CYS A 211 -3.44 -12.39 12.28
CA CYS A 211 -4.36 -12.41 11.14
C CYS A 211 -5.64 -11.62 11.43
N ILE A 212 -6.24 -11.80 12.61
CA ILE A 212 -7.45 -11.07 13.02
C ILE A 212 -7.17 -9.56 13.10
N ALA A 213 -6.03 -9.15 13.65
CA ALA A 213 -5.64 -7.74 13.72
C ALA A 213 -5.52 -7.11 12.32
N ILE A 214 -4.84 -7.77 11.39
CA ILE A 214 -4.71 -7.33 10.00
C ILE A 214 -6.08 -7.23 9.32
N GLN A 215 -6.93 -8.25 9.45
CA GLN A 215 -8.26 -8.29 8.85
C GLN A 215 -9.19 -7.22 9.42
N SER A 216 -9.12 -6.96 10.73
CA SER A 216 -9.94 -5.93 11.38
C SER A 216 -9.48 -4.53 10.98
N ASN A 217 -8.16 -4.29 10.97
CA ASN A 217 -7.60 -3.00 10.59
C ASN A 217 -7.87 -2.64 9.13
N GLN A 218 -8.01 -3.62 8.24
CA GLN A 218 -8.34 -3.36 6.83
C GLN A 218 -9.68 -2.64 6.63
N ASN A 219 -10.60 -2.73 7.60
CA ASN A 219 -11.87 -2.01 7.51
C ASN A 219 -11.73 -0.51 7.81
N ASP A 220 -10.66 -0.12 8.51
CA ASP A 220 -10.42 1.25 8.96
C ASP A 220 -9.37 1.99 8.10
N GLN A 221 -8.73 1.30 7.15
CA GLN A 221 -7.78 1.88 6.18
C GLN A 221 -7.96 1.24 4.80
N HIS A 222 -7.42 1.84 3.73
CA HIS A 222 -7.60 1.31 2.36
C HIS A 222 -6.37 0.67 1.73
N GLY A 223 -5.15 1.07 2.11
CA GLY A 223 -3.90 0.59 1.54
C GLY A 223 -3.27 -0.59 2.30
N GLY A 224 -1.95 -0.71 2.16
CA GLY A 224 -1.18 -1.79 2.76
C GLY A 224 -1.04 -1.68 4.28
N GLN A 225 -0.96 -2.83 4.92
CA GLN A 225 -0.72 -2.97 6.35
C GLN A 225 0.60 -3.70 6.57
N SER A 226 1.34 -3.35 7.60
CA SER A 226 2.63 -3.95 7.88
C SER A 226 2.77 -4.35 9.35
N LEU A 227 3.42 -5.49 9.58
CA LEU A 227 4.00 -5.88 10.86
C LEU A 227 5.51 -5.57 10.80
N PRO A 228 5.96 -4.46 11.39
CA PRO A 228 7.30 -3.92 11.13
C PRO A 228 8.44 -4.65 11.83
N LYS A 229 8.15 -5.46 12.86
CA LYS A 229 9.09 -6.22 13.67
C LYS A 229 8.53 -7.62 14.00
N PHE A 230 8.11 -8.32 12.97
CA PHE A 230 7.35 -9.57 13.08
C PHE A 230 8.06 -10.66 13.89
N ASP A 231 9.36 -10.83 13.72
CA ASP A 231 10.19 -11.78 14.46
C ASP A 231 10.21 -11.48 15.97
N TYR A 232 10.38 -10.22 16.35
CA TYR A 232 10.32 -9.77 17.75
C TYR A 232 8.92 -9.93 18.34
N ASP A 233 7.88 -9.53 17.59
CA ASP A 233 6.50 -9.62 18.06
C ASP A 233 6.06 -11.07 18.31
N MET A 234 6.53 -12.03 17.50
CA MET A 234 6.17 -13.45 17.62
C MET A 234 7.05 -14.22 18.62
N ALA A 235 8.24 -13.70 18.97
CA ALA A 235 9.19 -14.39 19.84
C ALA A 235 8.61 -14.76 21.20
N GLU A 236 7.77 -13.90 21.80
CA GLU A 236 7.10 -14.22 23.07
C GLU A 236 6.11 -15.39 22.93
N GLY A 237 5.46 -15.52 21.78
CA GLY A 237 4.60 -16.67 21.48
C GLY A 237 5.39 -17.99 21.45
N VAL A 238 6.59 -17.98 20.87
CA VAL A 238 7.52 -19.12 20.88
C VAL A 238 7.94 -19.47 22.30
N ARG A 239 8.32 -18.45 23.10
CA ARG A 239 8.74 -18.60 24.51
C ARG A 239 7.63 -19.22 25.36
N LYS A 240 6.40 -18.71 25.26
CA LYS A 240 5.24 -19.28 25.98
C LYS A 240 4.96 -20.73 25.55
N THR A 241 5.04 -21.02 24.26
CA THR A 241 4.86 -22.37 23.73
C THR A 241 5.88 -23.32 24.32
N PHE A 242 7.17 -22.94 24.31
CA PHE A 242 8.23 -23.77 24.89
C PHE A 242 8.01 -24.05 26.37
N ARG A 243 7.64 -23.05 27.18
CA ARG A 243 7.35 -23.23 28.62
C ARG A 243 6.21 -24.22 28.84
N HIS A 244 5.12 -24.11 28.08
CA HIS A 244 4.01 -25.05 28.18
C HIS A 244 4.44 -26.47 27.80
N ARG A 245 5.18 -26.64 26.71
CA ARG A 245 5.68 -27.95 26.28
C ARG A 245 6.67 -28.56 27.28
N TYR A 246 7.55 -27.71 27.83
CA TYR A 246 8.52 -28.19 28.82
C TYR A 246 7.82 -28.71 30.07
N ARG A 247 6.91 -27.93 30.66
CA ARG A 247 6.10 -28.35 31.81
C ARG A 247 5.34 -29.65 31.53
N ASP A 248 4.67 -29.72 30.38
CA ASP A 248 3.88 -30.90 30.01
C ASP A 248 4.80 -32.16 29.83
N ASN A 249 6.00 -31.98 29.30
CA ASN A 249 6.98 -33.04 29.11
C ASN A 249 7.65 -33.44 30.46
N ILE A 250 7.82 -32.52 31.42
CA ILE A 250 8.19 -32.89 32.80
C ILE A 250 7.14 -33.79 33.38
N GLY A 251 5.85 -33.47 33.28
CA GLY A 251 4.76 -34.28 33.76
C GLY A 251 4.71 -35.66 33.07
N ARG A 252 4.91 -35.73 31.74
CA ARG A 252 5.03 -37.02 31.01
C ARG A 252 6.23 -37.83 31.47
N GLY A 253 7.38 -37.20 31.69
CA GLY A 253 8.58 -37.87 32.20
C GLY A 253 8.41 -38.40 33.59
N LEU A 254 7.76 -37.69 34.52
CA LEU A 254 7.41 -38.10 35.86
C LEU A 254 6.46 -39.34 35.82
N ALA A 255 5.45 -39.31 34.96
CA ALA A 255 4.49 -40.41 34.80
C ALA A 255 5.14 -41.68 34.23
N LEU A 256 5.99 -41.55 33.18
CA LEU A 256 6.53 -42.67 32.44
C LEU A 256 7.80 -43.29 33.08
N LEU A 257 8.69 -42.44 33.61
CA LEU A 257 9.99 -42.84 34.14
C LEU A 257 10.01 -42.91 35.68
N GLY A 258 9.14 -42.15 36.32
CA GLY A 258 9.03 -42.05 37.77
C GLY A 258 7.82 -42.80 38.36
N GLU A 259 6.91 -43.28 37.49
CA GLU A 259 5.64 -43.92 37.90
C GLU A 259 4.81 -43.06 38.87
N VAL A 260 4.94 -41.75 38.79
CA VAL A 260 4.33 -40.78 39.70
C VAL A 260 2.87 -40.56 39.33
N SER A 261 1.95 -40.79 40.29
CA SER A 261 0.56 -40.37 40.17
C SER A 261 0.44 -38.84 40.20
N ASP A 262 -0.55 -38.27 39.52
CA ASP A 262 -0.77 -36.81 39.43
C ASP A 262 0.41 -36.00 38.86
N ALA A 263 1.26 -36.64 38.06
CA ALA A 263 2.49 -36.08 37.51
C ALA A 263 2.32 -34.71 36.85
N GLN A 264 1.23 -34.48 36.11
CA GLN A 264 0.94 -33.17 35.48
C GLN A 264 0.63 -32.09 36.51
N SER A 265 -0.09 -32.42 37.56
CA SER A 265 -0.38 -31.48 38.65
C SER A 265 0.89 -31.08 39.40
N ILE A 266 1.79 -32.06 39.63
CA ILE A 266 3.08 -31.82 40.29
C ILE A 266 3.96 -30.93 39.41
N ALA A 267 4.12 -31.21 38.12
CA ALA A 267 4.88 -30.40 37.19
C ALA A 267 4.34 -28.94 37.14
N LYS A 268 3.02 -28.79 37.11
CA LYS A 268 2.39 -27.47 37.13
C LYS A 268 2.71 -26.71 38.41
N LYS A 269 2.57 -27.32 39.59
CA LYS A 269 2.88 -26.71 40.89
C LYS A 269 4.33 -26.26 40.98
N ILE A 270 5.29 -27.13 40.55
CA ILE A 270 6.70 -26.80 40.56
C ILE A 270 6.96 -25.58 39.64
N THR A 271 6.38 -25.56 38.44
CA THR A 271 6.52 -24.44 37.52
C THR A 271 5.98 -23.15 38.15
N GLU A 272 4.78 -23.16 38.75
CA GLU A 272 4.17 -22.00 39.43
C GLU A 272 5.05 -21.49 40.58
N MET A 273 5.59 -22.38 41.40
CA MET A 273 6.48 -22.00 42.51
C MET A 273 7.78 -21.34 42.01
N LEU A 274 8.37 -21.85 40.93
CA LEU A 274 9.57 -21.27 40.33
C LEU A 274 9.27 -19.93 39.63
N ASP A 275 8.13 -19.82 38.98
CA ASP A 275 7.67 -18.56 38.35
C ASP A 275 7.47 -17.45 39.42
N GLU A 276 6.93 -17.78 40.59
CA GLU A 276 6.80 -16.85 41.75
C GLU A 276 8.15 -16.38 42.29
N GLN A 277 9.20 -17.22 42.14
CA GLN A 277 10.58 -16.88 42.48
C GLN A 277 11.30 -16.11 41.34
N GLY A 278 10.60 -15.82 40.25
CA GLY A 278 11.18 -15.13 39.09
C GLY A 278 12.02 -16.03 38.16
N LEU A 279 12.05 -17.35 38.43
CA LEU A 279 12.77 -18.34 37.63
C LEU A 279 11.82 -18.93 36.58
N LYS A 280 12.11 -18.71 35.30
CA LYS A 280 11.33 -19.25 34.20
C LYS A 280 12.25 -20.00 33.24
N ILE A 281 11.82 -21.19 32.82
CA ILE A 281 12.59 -21.96 31.81
C ILE A 281 12.72 -21.18 30.50
N THR A 282 13.90 -21.14 29.94
CA THR A 282 14.23 -20.48 28.65
C THR A 282 14.64 -21.50 27.61
N LEU A 283 14.57 -21.13 26.33
CA LEU A 283 15.06 -22.01 25.26
C LEU A 283 16.59 -22.18 25.33
N ALA A 284 17.32 -21.18 25.87
CA ALA A 284 18.76 -21.28 26.08
C ALA A 284 19.15 -22.18 27.28
N ASN A 285 18.26 -22.35 28.24
CA ASN A 285 18.47 -23.10 29.48
C ASN A 285 19.75 -22.64 30.25
N ASP A 286 19.90 -21.36 30.39
CA ASP A 286 21.13 -20.70 30.86
C ASP A 286 20.96 -19.97 32.21
N ASN A 287 19.80 -20.10 32.85
CA ASN A 287 19.42 -19.30 34.03
C ASN A 287 19.29 -20.09 35.33
N GLY A 288 19.78 -21.32 35.37
CA GLY A 288 19.74 -22.17 36.60
C GLY A 288 18.36 -22.73 36.91
N TYR A 289 17.38 -22.63 36.00
CA TYR A 289 16.01 -23.14 36.23
C TYR A 289 16.01 -24.66 36.48
N GLN A 290 16.73 -25.46 35.70
CA GLN A 290 16.73 -26.92 35.84
C GLN A 290 17.38 -27.35 37.16
N GLU A 291 18.38 -26.65 37.64
CA GLU A 291 19.00 -26.90 38.96
C GLU A 291 18.01 -26.62 40.09
N ALA A 292 17.27 -25.52 40.02
CA ALA A 292 16.23 -25.19 40.99
C ALA A 292 15.07 -26.17 40.92
N GLU A 293 14.60 -26.55 39.72
CA GLU A 293 13.55 -27.54 39.51
C GLU A 293 13.93 -28.94 40.05
N ALA A 294 15.20 -29.34 39.86
CA ALA A 294 15.70 -30.62 40.35
C ALA A 294 15.57 -30.76 41.88
N GLN A 295 15.74 -29.65 42.64
CA GLN A 295 15.58 -29.64 44.10
C GLN A 295 14.15 -30.05 44.55
N PHE A 296 13.16 -29.75 43.73
CA PHE A 296 11.78 -30.14 43.99
C PHE A 296 11.48 -31.56 43.45
N LEU A 297 12.00 -31.92 42.29
CA LEU A 297 11.75 -33.20 41.64
C LEU A 297 12.32 -34.37 42.39
N VAL A 298 13.43 -34.21 43.13
CA VAL A 298 14.03 -35.30 43.95
C VAL A 298 13.13 -35.76 45.09
N ASN A 299 12.07 -35.01 45.44
CA ASN A 299 11.07 -35.44 46.40
C ASN A 299 10.11 -36.51 45.84
N PHE A 300 10.12 -36.73 44.53
CA PHE A 300 9.21 -37.65 43.84
C PHE A 300 9.95 -38.79 43.16
N VAL A 301 11.17 -38.60 42.68
CA VAL A 301 11.99 -39.58 41.95
C VAL A 301 13.46 -39.42 42.28
N ASP A 302 14.27 -40.46 42.09
CA ASP A 302 15.73 -40.45 42.33
C ASP A 302 16.44 -39.44 41.41
N ALA A 303 17.52 -38.83 41.91
CA ALA A 303 18.30 -37.83 41.20
C ALA A 303 18.79 -38.23 39.78
N PRO A 304 19.21 -39.49 39.51
CA PRO A 304 19.52 -39.92 38.13
C PRO A 304 18.31 -39.94 37.22
N ILE A 305 17.11 -40.22 37.76
CA ILE A 305 15.84 -40.16 36.98
C ILE A 305 15.45 -38.74 36.70
N VAL A 306 15.61 -37.82 37.68
CA VAL A 306 15.40 -36.36 37.46
C VAL A 306 16.16 -35.85 36.25
N LYS A 307 17.47 -36.13 36.17
CA LYS A 307 18.31 -35.71 35.02
C LYS A 307 17.82 -36.27 33.69
N LYS A 308 17.34 -37.52 33.67
CA LYS A 308 16.75 -38.15 32.47
C LYS A 308 15.46 -37.46 32.07
N ILE A 309 14.57 -37.16 33.02
CA ILE A 309 13.32 -36.45 32.80
C ILE A 309 13.56 -35.06 32.25
N GLN A 310 14.44 -34.29 32.86
CA GLN A 310 14.78 -32.95 32.42
C GLN A 310 15.39 -32.92 31.00
N SER A 311 16.34 -33.85 30.73
CA SER A 311 16.94 -33.96 29.39
C SER A 311 15.92 -34.36 28.34
N PHE A 312 15.01 -35.28 28.65
CA PHE A 312 13.90 -35.70 27.81
C PHE A 312 12.96 -34.49 27.55
N ALA A 313 12.51 -33.83 28.63
CA ALA A 313 11.59 -32.74 28.56
C ALA A 313 12.15 -31.59 27.72
N TYR A 314 13.41 -31.20 27.95
CA TYR A 314 14.06 -30.09 27.20
C TYR A 314 14.18 -30.43 25.70
N LYS A 315 14.76 -31.57 25.36
CA LYS A 315 14.96 -31.98 23.96
C LYS A 315 13.65 -32.13 23.19
N ASN A 316 12.64 -32.72 23.86
CA ASN A 316 11.33 -32.92 23.23
C ASN A 316 10.60 -31.60 23.03
N SER A 317 10.66 -30.72 24.03
CA SER A 317 10.00 -29.42 23.98
C SER A 317 10.59 -28.49 22.91
N LEU A 318 11.90 -28.52 22.67
CA LEU A 318 12.50 -27.81 21.54
C LEU A 318 11.94 -28.28 20.20
N LYS A 319 11.82 -29.61 19.99
CA LYS A 319 11.25 -30.17 18.75
C LYS A 319 9.76 -29.84 18.59
N GLU A 320 8.99 -29.96 19.66
CA GLU A 320 7.56 -29.65 19.66
C GLU A 320 7.31 -28.19 19.43
N THR A 321 8.14 -27.29 19.99
CA THR A 321 8.07 -25.83 19.78
C THR A 321 8.41 -25.45 18.36
N ASP A 322 9.49 -26.00 17.80
CA ASP A 322 9.87 -25.77 16.41
C ASP A 322 8.74 -26.17 15.44
N ARG A 323 8.17 -27.36 15.65
CA ARG A 323 7.03 -27.85 14.85
C ARG A 323 5.79 -26.96 15.02
N ALA A 324 5.46 -26.54 16.24
CA ALA A 324 4.32 -25.68 16.51
C ALA A 324 4.51 -24.30 15.86
N THR A 325 5.74 -23.78 15.86
CA THR A 325 6.09 -22.51 15.19
C THR A 325 5.92 -22.64 13.69
N TYR A 326 6.41 -23.71 13.06
CA TYR A 326 6.20 -23.94 11.63
C TYR A 326 4.71 -23.98 11.27
N GLN A 327 3.91 -24.76 12.01
CA GLN A 327 2.46 -24.88 11.77
C GLN A 327 1.73 -23.54 11.94
N ALA A 328 2.16 -22.71 12.91
CA ALA A 328 1.60 -21.39 13.11
C ALA A 328 1.93 -20.43 11.94
N MET A 329 3.16 -20.49 11.42
CA MET A 329 3.58 -19.67 10.27
C MET A 329 2.89 -20.12 8.98
N GLU A 330 2.76 -21.41 8.75
CA GLU A 330 2.00 -21.96 7.62
C GLU A 330 0.53 -21.53 7.67
N ALA A 331 -0.11 -21.65 8.83
CA ALA A 331 -1.49 -21.21 9.02
C ALA A 331 -1.68 -19.70 8.80
N LEU A 332 -0.72 -18.87 9.22
CA LEU A 332 -0.74 -17.43 8.99
C LEU A 332 -0.70 -17.12 7.50
N ILE A 333 0.21 -17.73 6.74
CA ILE A 333 0.31 -17.54 5.28
C ILE A 333 -0.99 -17.98 4.61
N HIS A 334 -1.51 -19.18 4.93
CA HIS A 334 -2.76 -19.67 4.37
C HIS A 334 -3.94 -18.73 4.67
N ASN A 335 -4.07 -18.26 5.90
CA ASN A 335 -5.12 -17.32 6.31
C ASN A 335 -5.09 -16.02 5.50
N LEU A 336 -3.91 -15.40 5.36
CA LEU A 336 -3.77 -14.12 4.68
C LEU A 336 -3.98 -14.21 3.15
N ASN A 337 -3.95 -15.41 2.57
CA ASN A 337 -4.25 -15.65 1.15
C ASN A 337 -5.68 -16.13 0.89
N THR A 338 -6.41 -16.58 1.90
CA THR A 338 -7.72 -17.23 1.71
C THR A 338 -8.87 -16.52 2.42
N MET A 339 -8.59 -15.81 3.50
CA MET A 339 -9.63 -15.11 4.26
C MET A 339 -9.85 -13.70 3.75
N ASN A 340 -11.06 -13.45 3.29
CA ASN A 340 -11.49 -12.13 2.85
C ASN A 340 -11.96 -11.29 4.05
N SER A 341 -11.58 -10.04 4.06
CA SER A 341 -12.19 -8.98 4.88
C SER A 341 -12.95 -8.01 3.97
N ARG A 342 -13.14 -6.79 4.35
CA ARG A 342 -13.83 -5.72 3.60
C ARG A 342 -14.93 -6.23 2.64
N ALA A 343 -16.15 -6.31 3.17
CA ALA A 343 -17.34 -6.82 2.48
C ALA A 343 -17.24 -8.28 1.97
N GLY A 344 -16.29 -9.07 2.47
CA GLY A 344 -16.06 -10.45 2.02
C GLY A 344 -15.53 -10.58 0.60
N ALA A 345 -14.94 -9.52 0.04
CA ALA A 345 -14.52 -9.47 -1.35
C ALA A 345 -13.02 -9.19 -1.55
N GLN A 346 -12.29 -8.89 -0.48
CA GLN A 346 -10.89 -8.47 -0.58
C GLN A 346 -10.02 -9.20 0.44
N THR A 347 -8.93 -9.84 -0.02
CA THR A 347 -7.88 -10.34 0.86
C THR A 347 -7.05 -9.18 1.41
N PRO A 348 -6.54 -9.27 2.67
CA PRO A 348 -5.77 -8.19 3.26
C PRO A 348 -4.46 -7.93 2.51
N PHE A 349 -4.25 -6.69 2.06
CA PHE A 349 -2.97 -6.26 1.52
C PHE A 349 -1.98 -6.06 2.68
N SER A 350 -1.20 -7.10 2.95
CA SER A 350 -0.38 -7.21 4.15
C SER A 350 1.09 -7.45 3.84
N SER A 351 1.97 -6.99 4.72
CA SER A 351 3.41 -7.22 4.68
C SER A 351 3.97 -7.52 6.07
N ILE A 352 5.05 -8.29 6.12
CA ILE A 352 5.79 -8.58 7.34
C ILE A 352 7.27 -8.26 7.14
N ASN A 353 7.88 -7.60 8.13
CA ASN A 353 9.29 -7.27 8.15
C ASN A 353 9.97 -8.05 9.28
N TYR A 354 11.06 -8.73 8.98
CA TYR A 354 11.76 -9.61 9.92
C TYR A 354 13.21 -9.87 9.48
N GLY A 355 14.00 -10.52 10.30
CA GLY A 355 15.38 -10.93 9.97
C GLY A 355 16.42 -10.54 11.01
N THR A 356 16.11 -9.64 11.94
CA THR A 356 17.09 -9.01 12.84
C THR A 356 17.04 -9.51 14.28
N ASP A 357 16.00 -10.20 14.72
CA ASP A 357 15.97 -10.80 16.05
C ASP A 357 16.95 -11.98 16.15
N THR A 358 18.01 -11.82 16.95
CA THR A 358 19.05 -12.83 17.18
C THR A 358 18.76 -13.77 18.35
N SER A 359 17.67 -13.55 19.08
CA SER A 359 17.22 -14.47 20.11
C SER A 359 16.89 -15.85 19.52
N ILE A 360 16.99 -16.92 20.32
CA ILE A 360 16.66 -18.27 19.86
C ILE A 360 15.21 -18.32 19.38
N GLU A 361 14.32 -17.64 20.07
CA GLU A 361 12.89 -17.53 19.76
C GLU A 361 12.66 -16.80 18.41
N GLY A 362 13.26 -15.63 18.24
CA GLY A 362 13.14 -14.85 17.00
C GLY A 362 13.74 -15.61 15.81
N ARG A 363 14.88 -16.26 15.99
CA ARG A 363 15.49 -17.12 14.95
C ARG A 363 14.56 -18.27 14.55
N LEU A 364 13.82 -18.88 15.49
CA LEU A 364 12.81 -19.90 15.18
C LEU A 364 11.66 -19.33 14.37
N VAL A 365 11.20 -18.10 14.68
CA VAL A 365 10.17 -17.41 13.87
C VAL A 365 10.68 -17.17 12.45
N ILE A 366 11.86 -16.55 12.30
CA ILE A 366 12.45 -16.25 10.99
C ILE A 366 12.63 -17.53 10.15
N LYS A 367 13.21 -18.57 10.75
CA LYS A 367 13.40 -19.87 10.07
C LYS A 367 12.08 -20.44 9.57
N ASN A 368 11.09 -20.50 10.45
CA ASN A 368 9.84 -21.20 10.15
C ASN A 368 8.91 -20.42 9.22
N ILE A 369 8.92 -19.09 9.27
CA ILE A 369 8.16 -18.28 8.27
C ILE A 369 8.78 -18.41 6.88
N LEU A 370 10.11 -18.43 6.76
CA LEU A 370 10.80 -18.67 5.50
C LEU A 370 10.53 -20.09 4.95
N LEU A 371 10.54 -21.10 5.80
CA LEU A 371 10.26 -22.49 5.38
C LEU A 371 8.77 -22.66 4.95
N ALA A 372 7.85 -22.00 5.63
CA ALA A 372 6.45 -22.01 5.27
C ALA A 372 6.20 -21.29 3.91
N GLU A 373 6.87 -20.16 3.68
CA GLU A 373 6.86 -19.47 2.38
C GLU A 373 7.46 -20.37 1.29
N GLU A 374 8.58 -21.04 1.56
CA GLU A 374 9.22 -21.96 0.60
C GLU A 374 8.30 -23.14 0.23
N ALA A 375 7.52 -23.65 1.17
CA ALA A 375 6.56 -24.71 0.92
C ALA A 375 5.41 -24.26 0.02
N GLY A 376 4.95 -23.02 0.17
CA GLY A 376 3.83 -22.46 -0.59
C GLY A 376 2.46 -22.89 -0.07
N LEU A 377 1.41 -22.61 -0.85
CA LEU A 377 0.04 -23.00 -0.54
C LEU A 377 -0.22 -24.48 -0.85
N GLY A 378 -1.44 -24.96 -0.60
CA GLY A 378 -1.83 -26.38 -0.62
C GLY A 378 -1.43 -27.20 -1.86
N ASN A 379 -1.36 -26.59 -3.04
CA ASN A 379 -0.85 -27.23 -4.27
C ASN A 379 0.57 -26.77 -4.64
N GLY A 380 1.28 -26.10 -3.72
CA GLY A 380 2.61 -25.55 -3.96
C GLY A 380 2.60 -24.22 -4.69
N GLU A 381 1.46 -23.51 -4.73
CA GLU A 381 1.37 -22.16 -5.27
C GLU A 381 2.23 -21.18 -4.45
N THR A 382 2.78 -20.18 -5.12
CA THR A 382 3.46 -19.07 -4.44
C THR A 382 2.42 -18.19 -3.73
N PRO A 383 2.53 -17.97 -2.42
CA PRO A 383 1.66 -17.04 -1.70
C PRO A 383 1.82 -15.62 -2.23
N ILE A 384 0.73 -14.86 -2.27
CA ILE A 384 0.77 -13.43 -2.63
C ILE A 384 0.96 -12.59 -1.37
N PHE A 385 0.32 -12.98 -0.28
CA PHE A 385 0.34 -12.30 1.00
C PHE A 385 0.78 -13.23 2.14
N PRO A 386 1.38 -12.68 3.20
CA PRO A 386 1.90 -11.30 3.28
C PRO A 386 3.10 -11.09 2.37
N ILE A 387 3.37 -9.87 1.93
CA ILE A 387 4.65 -9.53 1.29
C ILE A 387 5.75 -9.70 2.34
N HIS A 388 6.70 -10.57 2.06
CA HIS A 388 7.84 -10.85 2.94
C HIS A 388 8.98 -9.86 2.69
N ILE A 389 9.49 -9.25 3.75
CA ILE A 389 10.58 -8.28 3.71
C ILE A 389 11.65 -8.71 4.71
N PHE A 390 12.78 -9.15 4.19
CA PHE A 390 13.93 -9.55 5.01
C PHE A 390 14.85 -8.35 5.24
N LYS A 391 15.01 -7.97 6.51
CA LYS A 391 15.88 -6.86 6.92
C LYS A 391 17.33 -7.34 6.99
N ILE A 392 18.22 -6.59 6.36
CA ILE A 392 19.67 -6.84 6.36
C ILE A 392 20.37 -5.78 7.20
N LYS A 393 21.25 -6.24 8.09
CA LYS A 393 22.08 -5.41 8.96
C LYS A 393 23.46 -6.06 9.18
N GLU A 394 24.54 -5.29 8.99
CA GLU A 394 25.90 -5.71 9.37
C GLU A 394 25.97 -6.03 10.86
N GLY A 395 26.71 -7.08 11.21
CA GLY A 395 26.84 -7.57 12.58
C GLY A 395 25.64 -8.38 13.06
N VAL A 396 24.59 -8.56 12.24
CA VAL A 396 23.38 -9.32 12.57
C VAL A 396 23.18 -10.50 11.63
N ASN A 397 23.21 -10.28 10.31
CA ASN A 397 22.88 -11.33 9.34
C ASN A 397 23.57 -11.21 7.98
N PHE A 398 24.51 -10.28 7.81
CA PHE A 398 25.11 -10.03 6.50
C PHE A 398 26.42 -10.80 6.26
N ASP A 399 27.28 -10.88 7.27
CA ASP A 399 28.59 -11.51 7.18
C ASP A 399 28.57 -12.97 7.71
N PRO A 400 29.48 -13.83 7.24
CA PRO A 400 29.49 -15.26 7.61
C PRO A 400 29.52 -15.54 9.12
N ASP A 401 30.10 -14.65 9.90
CA ASP A 401 30.23 -14.79 11.36
C ASP A 401 29.04 -14.18 12.13
N ASP A 402 28.09 -13.55 11.43
CA ASP A 402 26.94 -12.93 12.03
C ASP A 402 25.94 -13.99 12.56
N PRO A 403 25.26 -13.71 13.70
CA PRO A 403 24.39 -14.70 14.35
C PRO A 403 23.23 -15.20 13.49
N ASN A 404 22.71 -14.40 12.56
CA ASN A 404 21.60 -14.75 11.67
C ASN A 404 22.03 -14.94 10.20
N TYR A 405 23.31 -15.13 9.93
CA TYR A 405 23.81 -15.33 8.57
C TYR A 405 23.21 -16.54 7.85
N ASP A 406 23.02 -17.65 8.57
CA ASP A 406 22.35 -18.84 8.05
C ASP A 406 20.90 -18.55 7.59
N LEU A 407 20.22 -17.65 8.30
CA LEU A 407 18.85 -17.21 7.96
C LEU A 407 18.84 -16.28 6.72
N PHE A 408 19.87 -15.46 6.55
CA PHE A 408 20.05 -14.69 5.31
C PHE A 408 20.27 -15.62 4.11
N LYS A 409 21.07 -16.66 4.24
CA LYS A 409 21.24 -17.68 3.20
C LYS A 409 19.92 -18.38 2.86
N LEU A 410 19.13 -18.70 3.89
CA LEU A 410 17.80 -19.27 3.72
C LEU A 410 16.87 -18.29 3.00
N ALA A 411 16.88 -17.01 3.37
CA ALA A 411 16.08 -15.98 2.71
C ALA A 411 16.42 -15.83 1.23
N CYS A 412 17.72 -15.85 0.86
CA CYS A 412 18.14 -15.84 -0.55
C CYS A 412 17.61 -17.07 -1.31
N ARG A 413 17.65 -18.26 -0.71
CA ARG A 413 17.12 -19.50 -1.32
C ARG A 413 15.62 -19.42 -1.54
N VAL A 414 14.88 -18.94 -0.54
CA VAL A 414 13.42 -18.82 -0.60
C VAL A 414 13.02 -17.79 -1.65
N SER A 415 13.69 -16.63 -1.68
CA SER A 415 13.43 -15.59 -2.69
C SER A 415 13.73 -16.07 -4.11
N ALA A 416 14.81 -16.83 -4.29
CA ALA A 416 15.13 -17.46 -5.58
C ALA A 416 14.07 -18.46 -6.05
N LYS A 417 13.27 -19.04 -5.13
CA LYS A 417 12.20 -19.99 -5.45
C LYS A 417 10.83 -19.34 -5.58
N ARG A 418 10.54 -18.33 -4.74
CA ARG A 418 9.20 -17.81 -4.52
C ARG A 418 9.01 -16.33 -4.85
N LEU A 419 10.07 -15.62 -5.28
CA LEU A 419 10.11 -14.17 -5.48
C LEU A 419 10.11 -13.34 -4.18
N PHE A 420 9.73 -13.93 -3.07
CA PHE A 420 9.80 -13.36 -1.73
C PHE A 420 10.76 -14.20 -0.85
N PRO A 421 11.41 -13.57 0.16
CA PRO A 421 11.32 -12.17 0.58
C PRO A 421 12.02 -11.18 -0.36
N ASN A 422 11.57 -9.91 -0.32
CA ASN A 422 12.36 -8.76 -0.74
C ASN A 422 13.38 -8.41 0.34
N PHE A 423 14.38 -7.57 0.01
CA PHE A 423 15.47 -7.23 0.92
C PHE A 423 15.47 -5.75 1.28
N SER A 424 15.47 -5.45 2.57
CA SER A 424 15.53 -4.10 3.13
C SER A 424 16.88 -3.89 3.83
N PHE A 425 17.53 -2.76 3.58
CA PHE A 425 18.89 -2.49 4.05
C PHE A 425 18.88 -1.40 5.12
N ILE A 426 19.08 -1.81 6.38
CA ILE A 426 19.15 -0.89 7.53
C ILE A 426 20.42 -0.02 7.44
N ASP A 427 21.51 -0.57 6.90
CA ASP A 427 22.79 0.11 6.79
C ASP A 427 22.86 1.21 5.73
N ALA A 428 21.83 1.36 4.87
CA ALA A 428 21.76 2.50 3.97
C ALA A 428 21.77 3.80 4.80
N PRO A 429 22.63 4.81 4.49
CA PRO A 429 22.86 5.97 5.37
C PRO A 429 21.58 6.71 5.76
N PHE A 430 20.61 6.82 4.84
CA PHE A 430 19.32 7.46 5.07
C PHE A 430 18.35 6.61 5.92
N ASN A 431 18.67 5.34 6.21
CA ASN A 431 17.99 4.47 7.17
C ASN A 431 18.74 4.43 8.49
N LEU A 432 20.09 4.27 8.41
CA LEU A 432 20.95 4.10 9.56
C LEU A 432 20.91 5.28 10.53
N GLN A 433 20.61 6.49 10.05
CA GLN A 433 20.46 7.68 10.90
C GLN A 433 19.37 7.54 11.98
N TYR A 434 18.37 6.68 11.76
CA TYR A 434 17.29 6.45 12.72
C TYR A 434 17.55 5.25 13.62
N TYR A 435 18.42 4.34 13.19
CA TYR A 435 18.66 3.07 13.88
C TYR A 435 19.27 3.27 15.27
N LYS A 436 18.68 2.61 16.26
CA LYS A 436 19.20 2.54 17.62
C LYS A 436 19.32 1.06 18.01
N GLU A 437 20.54 0.64 18.33
CA GLU A 437 20.81 -0.73 18.75
C GLU A 437 19.91 -1.16 19.91
N GLY A 438 19.35 -2.37 19.81
CA GLY A 438 18.42 -2.91 20.82
C GLY A 438 17.01 -2.33 20.78
N ASN A 439 16.69 -1.43 19.84
CA ASN A 439 15.35 -0.89 19.69
C ASN A 439 14.77 -1.20 18.29
N PRO A 440 14.00 -2.30 18.12
CA PRO A 440 13.47 -2.70 16.83
C PRO A 440 12.44 -1.73 16.24
N ASP A 441 11.84 -0.84 17.05
CA ASP A 441 10.94 0.19 16.56
C ASP A 441 11.65 1.27 15.71
N THR A 442 12.97 1.33 15.77
CA THR A 442 13.80 2.25 14.98
C THR A 442 14.42 1.60 13.73
N GLU A 443 14.16 0.33 13.51
CA GLU A 443 14.55 -0.38 12.29
C GLU A 443 13.60 -0.05 11.16
N ILE A 444 14.14 0.39 10.01
CA ILE A 444 13.29 0.67 8.85
C ILE A 444 12.39 -0.53 8.51
N ALA A 445 11.14 -0.25 8.17
CA ALA A 445 10.17 -1.23 7.71
C ALA A 445 9.36 -0.66 6.54
N TYR A 446 8.92 -1.55 5.66
CA TYR A 446 8.11 -1.17 4.50
C TYR A 446 6.70 -1.73 4.61
N MET A 447 5.76 -0.99 4.05
CA MET A 447 4.32 -1.31 3.98
C MET A 447 3.91 -1.52 2.54
N GLY A 448 3.08 -2.54 2.29
CA GLY A 448 2.65 -2.85 0.94
C GLY A 448 3.83 -3.06 0.01
N CYS A 449 3.82 -2.39 -1.17
CA CYS A 449 4.86 -2.58 -2.17
C CYS A 449 6.18 -1.89 -1.79
N ARG A 450 6.16 -0.63 -1.31
CA ARG A 450 7.38 0.15 -1.10
C ARG A 450 7.27 1.33 -0.14
N THR A 451 6.10 1.61 0.44
CA THR A 451 5.89 2.75 1.32
C THR A 451 6.63 2.57 2.65
N ARG A 452 7.23 3.64 3.16
CA ARG A 452 7.94 3.65 4.43
C ARG A 452 7.59 4.89 5.25
N VAL A 453 7.63 4.76 6.58
CA VAL A 453 7.43 5.86 7.53
C VAL A 453 8.37 5.64 8.69
N ILE A 454 9.27 6.60 8.97
CA ILE A 454 10.19 6.54 10.11
C ILE A 454 10.49 7.92 10.69
N GLY A 455 10.95 8.91 9.91
CA GLY A 455 11.17 10.28 10.37
C GLY A 455 9.86 10.89 10.90
N ASN A 456 9.93 11.72 11.95
CA ASN A 456 8.77 12.34 12.59
C ASN A 456 9.03 13.81 12.92
N ALA A 457 8.75 14.70 11.98
CA ALA A 457 8.94 16.13 12.17
C ALA A 457 8.03 16.72 13.26
N TYR A 458 6.82 16.15 13.43
CA TYR A 458 5.90 16.55 14.48
C TYR A 458 6.41 16.17 15.87
N ASP A 459 7.03 15.00 16.02
CA ASP A 459 7.64 14.56 17.28
C ASP A 459 9.01 13.91 17.02
N PRO A 460 10.09 14.70 16.95
CA PRO A 460 11.44 14.19 16.68
C PRO A 460 12.00 13.27 17.78
N THR A 461 11.33 13.15 18.94
CA THR A 461 11.72 12.21 19.98
C THR A 461 11.28 10.79 19.70
N ARG A 462 10.30 10.61 18.80
CA ARG A 462 9.71 9.32 18.42
C ARG A 462 9.78 9.11 16.91
N GLU A 463 11.00 9.01 16.39
CA GLU A 463 11.27 8.58 15.01
C GLU A 463 11.28 7.05 14.96
N ILE A 464 10.09 6.48 14.98
CA ILE A 464 9.83 5.04 15.03
C ILE A 464 8.91 4.62 13.88
N VAL A 465 8.90 3.32 13.58
CA VAL A 465 8.07 2.74 12.53
C VAL A 465 6.67 2.36 13.06
N THR A 466 6.57 1.86 14.29
CA THR A 466 5.33 1.31 14.86
C THR A 466 4.26 2.37 15.12
N GLY A 467 3.00 2.01 14.89
CA GLY A 467 1.84 2.85 15.16
C GLY A 467 1.70 4.06 14.24
N ARG A 468 2.37 4.08 13.10
CA ARG A 468 2.38 5.17 12.14
C ARG A 468 2.08 4.68 10.73
N GLY A 469 1.78 5.60 9.82
CA GLY A 469 1.46 5.23 8.45
C GLY A 469 1.38 6.43 7.51
N ASN A 470 1.03 6.14 6.25
CA ASN A 470 0.76 7.16 5.25
C ASN A 470 -0.73 7.54 5.28
N LEU A 471 -1.01 8.83 5.29
CA LEU A 471 -2.38 9.37 5.30
C LEU A 471 -2.96 9.45 3.89
N SER A 472 -2.18 9.94 2.95
CA SER A 472 -2.56 10.08 1.54
C SER A 472 -1.37 10.39 0.66
N PHE A 473 -1.50 10.12 -0.64
CA PHE A 473 -0.50 10.53 -1.63
C PHE A 473 -1.14 10.87 -2.97
N THR A 474 -0.42 11.70 -3.73
CA THR A 474 -0.81 12.19 -5.05
C THR A 474 0.39 12.16 -5.97
N THR A 475 0.22 11.64 -7.19
CA THR A 475 1.31 11.38 -8.14
C THR A 475 1.29 12.35 -9.29
N ILE A 476 2.47 12.88 -9.64
CA ILE A 476 2.71 13.78 -10.77
C ILE A 476 3.07 12.96 -12.02
N ASN A 477 2.50 13.35 -13.16
CA ASN A 477 2.84 12.83 -14.49
C ASN A 477 4.04 13.60 -15.07
N LEU A 478 5.27 13.14 -14.76
CA LEU A 478 6.50 13.79 -15.25
C LEU A 478 6.62 13.78 -16.79
N PRO A 479 6.30 12.70 -17.54
CA PRO A 479 6.32 12.73 -18.99
C PRO A 479 5.52 13.85 -19.61
N ARG A 480 4.32 14.10 -19.11
CA ARG A 480 3.45 15.19 -19.57
C ARG A 480 4.07 16.56 -19.37
N LEU A 481 4.69 16.80 -18.21
CA LEU A 481 5.44 18.04 -17.97
C LEU A 481 6.56 18.22 -18.99
N GLY A 482 7.33 17.16 -19.25
CA GLY A 482 8.36 17.17 -20.29
C GLY A 482 7.80 17.50 -21.67
N ILE A 483 6.69 16.87 -22.07
CA ILE A 483 6.03 17.12 -23.36
C ILE A 483 5.58 18.58 -23.46
N LYS A 484 4.92 19.12 -22.45
CA LYS A 484 4.48 20.52 -22.40
C LYS A 484 5.64 21.50 -22.46
N ALA A 485 6.76 21.20 -21.83
CA ALA A 485 7.95 22.06 -21.79
C ALA A 485 8.71 22.15 -23.10
N GLN A 486 8.51 21.23 -24.07
CA GLN A 486 9.14 21.26 -25.40
C GLN A 486 10.66 21.46 -25.36
N ARG A 487 11.36 20.73 -24.48
CA ARG A 487 12.82 20.82 -24.21
C ARG A 487 13.27 22.14 -23.51
N ASN A 488 12.38 22.99 -23.10
CA ASN A 488 12.72 24.14 -22.29
C ASN A 488 12.81 23.74 -20.81
N ILE A 489 14.02 23.54 -20.30
CA ILE A 489 14.27 23.10 -18.93
C ILE A 489 13.75 24.10 -17.89
N GLY A 490 13.87 25.41 -18.15
CA GLY A 490 13.34 26.45 -17.25
C GLY A 490 11.82 26.35 -17.12
N ALA A 491 11.09 26.31 -18.25
CA ALA A 491 9.64 26.15 -18.26
C ALA A 491 9.18 24.81 -17.64
N PHE A 492 9.98 23.76 -17.77
CA PHE A 492 9.72 22.48 -17.10
C PHE A 492 9.75 22.65 -15.58
N PHE A 493 10.78 23.26 -15.02
CA PHE A 493 10.90 23.46 -13.58
C PHE A 493 9.84 24.41 -13.01
N ASP A 494 9.50 25.48 -13.73
CA ASP A 494 8.41 26.38 -13.34
C ASP A 494 7.08 25.62 -13.23
N SER A 495 6.75 24.82 -14.24
CA SER A 495 5.53 23.99 -14.24
C SER A 495 5.57 22.87 -13.19
N LEU A 496 6.75 22.32 -12.89
CA LEU A 496 6.91 21.33 -11.83
C LEU A 496 6.62 21.93 -10.45
N ASP A 497 7.15 23.12 -10.17
CA ASP A 497 6.93 23.83 -8.91
C ASP A 497 5.44 24.16 -8.71
N GLU A 498 4.77 24.71 -9.75
CA GLU A 498 3.33 24.98 -9.72
C GLU A 498 2.51 23.71 -9.42
N LEU A 499 2.89 22.60 -10.03
CA LEU A 499 2.19 21.34 -9.84
C LEU A 499 2.47 20.69 -8.47
N MET A 500 3.70 20.87 -7.93
CA MET A 500 4.03 20.49 -6.56
C MET A 500 3.17 21.27 -5.55
N ASP A 501 3.01 22.58 -5.73
CA ASP A 501 2.18 23.41 -4.87
C ASP A 501 0.70 22.98 -4.93
N LEU A 502 0.20 22.67 -6.12
CA LEU A 502 -1.16 22.12 -6.29
C LEU A 502 -1.35 20.79 -5.55
N CYS A 503 -0.37 19.89 -5.63
CA CYS A 503 -0.41 18.60 -4.92
C CYS A 503 -0.38 18.79 -3.40
N ILE A 504 0.44 19.72 -2.90
CA ILE A 504 0.53 20.03 -1.47
C ILE A 504 -0.81 20.60 -0.96
N ASP A 505 -1.42 21.53 -1.70
CA ASP A 505 -2.72 22.08 -1.34
C ASP A 505 -3.81 21.00 -1.33
N GLN A 506 -3.81 20.10 -2.32
CA GLN A 506 -4.74 18.98 -2.37
C GLN A 506 -4.53 18.01 -1.19
N LEU A 507 -3.29 17.69 -0.82
CA LEU A 507 -2.99 16.84 0.34
C LEU A 507 -3.46 17.50 1.65
N MET A 508 -3.26 18.80 1.80
CA MET A 508 -3.75 19.57 2.96
C MET A 508 -5.26 19.63 3.02
N HIS A 509 -5.93 19.72 1.87
CA HIS A 509 -7.40 19.64 1.80
C HIS A 509 -7.89 18.29 2.35
N ARG A 510 -7.31 17.17 1.88
CA ARG A 510 -7.65 15.82 2.36
C ARG A 510 -7.32 15.65 3.85
N PHE A 511 -6.16 16.12 4.30
CA PHE A 511 -5.73 16.08 5.69
C PHE A 511 -6.75 16.76 6.63
N LYS A 512 -7.25 17.95 6.29
CA LYS A 512 -8.28 18.65 7.08
C LYS A 512 -9.57 17.82 7.20
N ILE A 513 -9.98 17.14 6.12
CA ILE A 513 -11.15 16.26 6.15
C ILE A 513 -10.90 15.07 7.08
N GLN A 514 -9.73 14.42 6.98
CA GLN A 514 -9.35 13.31 7.85
C GLN A 514 -9.27 13.73 9.32
N CYS A 515 -8.70 14.90 9.62
CA CYS A 515 -8.63 15.46 10.97
C CYS A 515 -10.00 15.70 11.60
N SER A 516 -11.02 16.03 10.81
CA SER A 516 -12.39 16.25 11.29
C SER A 516 -13.13 14.96 11.70
N LYS A 517 -12.59 13.79 11.36
CA LYS A 517 -13.13 12.50 11.76
C LYS A 517 -12.92 12.25 13.25
N ARG A 518 -13.68 11.32 13.81
CA ARG A 518 -13.63 10.95 15.23
C ARG A 518 -13.11 9.52 15.40
N VAL A 519 -12.60 9.19 16.57
CA VAL A 519 -12.12 7.85 16.92
C VAL A 519 -13.16 6.77 16.60
N ARG A 520 -14.45 7.01 16.87
CA ARG A 520 -15.54 6.07 16.56
C ARG A 520 -15.71 5.75 15.06
N ASN A 521 -15.13 6.55 14.15
CA ASN A 521 -15.12 6.26 12.72
C ASN A 521 -14.08 5.21 12.34
N TYR A 522 -13.13 4.96 13.25
CA TYR A 522 -12.02 4.00 13.10
C TYR A 522 -11.92 3.15 14.37
N PRO A 523 -12.91 2.28 14.64
CA PRO A 523 -13.06 1.60 15.93
C PRO A 523 -11.89 0.66 16.23
N PHE A 524 -11.20 0.15 15.24
CA PHE A 524 -10.04 -0.71 15.40
C PHE A 524 -8.72 0.08 15.35
N LEU A 525 -8.45 0.79 14.28
CA LEU A 525 -7.20 1.54 14.07
C LEU A 525 -6.94 2.56 15.19
N MET A 526 -7.95 3.36 15.51
CA MET A 526 -7.86 4.39 16.55
C MET A 526 -8.41 3.90 17.91
N GLY A 527 -9.53 3.18 17.89
CA GLY A 527 -10.21 2.73 19.11
C GLY A 527 -9.46 1.66 19.89
N GLN A 528 -8.59 0.86 19.25
CA GLN A 528 -7.73 -0.12 19.92
C GLN A 528 -6.29 0.37 20.15
N GLY A 529 -6.01 1.65 19.89
CA GLY A 529 -4.70 2.24 20.14
C GLY A 529 -3.59 1.78 19.18
N ILE A 530 -3.94 1.32 17.95
CA ILE A 530 -2.95 0.91 16.95
C ILE A 530 -2.18 2.12 16.44
N TRP A 531 -2.89 3.22 16.14
CA TRP A 531 -2.25 4.47 15.75
C TRP A 531 -1.61 5.15 16.96
N LEU A 532 -0.43 5.69 16.76
CA LEU A 532 0.37 6.32 17.82
C LEU A 532 -0.43 7.40 18.54
N ASP A 533 -0.47 7.34 19.88
CA ASP A 533 -1.20 8.22 20.79
C ASP A 533 -2.75 8.13 20.72
N SER A 534 -3.32 7.31 19.84
CA SER A 534 -4.78 7.20 19.74
C SER A 534 -5.44 6.60 21.01
N GLU A 535 -4.68 5.85 21.81
CA GLU A 535 -5.14 5.35 23.12
C GLU A 535 -5.41 6.44 24.16
N LYS A 536 -4.95 7.67 23.90
CA LYS A 536 -5.19 8.83 24.76
C LYS A 536 -6.53 9.51 24.46
N LEU A 537 -7.17 9.15 23.35
CA LEU A 537 -8.40 9.75 22.86
C LEU A 537 -9.63 8.95 23.30
N THR A 538 -10.75 9.66 23.43
CA THR A 538 -12.09 9.07 23.62
C THR A 538 -12.79 8.88 22.28
N ALA A 539 -13.87 8.10 22.24
CA ALA A 539 -14.61 7.80 21.01
C ALA A 539 -15.10 9.05 20.23
N ASP A 540 -15.35 10.14 20.95
CA ASP A 540 -15.89 11.39 20.38
C ASP A 540 -14.83 12.44 20.03
N ASP A 541 -13.58 12.21 20.40
CA ASP A 541 -12.48 13.12 20.08
C ASP A 541 -12.15 13.07 18.58
N THR A 542 -11.70 14.22 18.06
CA THR A 542 -11.21 14.35 16.68
C THR A 542 -9.80 13.76 16.56
N LEU A 543 -9.40 13.45 15.33
CA LEU A 543 -8.12 12.80 15.07
C LEU A 543 -6.96 13.77 14.79
N GLU A 544 -7.19 15.09 14.86
CA GLU A 544 -6.24 16.10 14.42
C GLU A 544 -4.83 15.91 14.99
N GLU A 545 -4.73 15.75 16.32
CA GLU A 545 -3.42 15.66 16.97
C GLU A 545 -2.67 14.38 16.61
N VAL A 546 -3.37 13.24 16.58
CA VAL A 546 -2.71 11.96 16.33
C VAL A 546 -2.36 11.74 14.84
N LEU A 547 -3.12 12.31 13.92
CA LEU A 547 -2.82 12.22 12.49
C LEU A 547 -1.56 13.00 12.09
N LYS A 548 -1.10 13.95 12.88
CA LYS A 548 0.17 14.65 12.66
C LYS A 548 1.39 13.72 12.67
N HIS A 549 1.29 12.52 13.27
CA HIS A 549 2.32 11.48 13.19
C HIS A 549 2.38 10.77 11.82
N GLY A 550 1.36 10.88 11.02
CA GLY A 550 1.31 10.28 9.67
C GLY A 550 2.03 11.11 8.61
N THR A 551 2.20 10.55 7.42
CA THR A 551 2.87 11.20 6.30
C THR A 551 1.90 11.63 5.21
N LEU A 552 2.20 12.75 4.55
CA LEU A 552 1.56 13.27 3.35
C LEU A 552 2.57 13.23 2.21
N SER A 553 2.26 12.53 1.12
CA SER A 553 3.29 12.25 0.12
C SER A 553 2.92 12.76 -1.26
N VAL A 554 3.88 13.39 -1.95
CA VAL A 554 3.83 13.58 -3.39
C VAL A 554 4.64 12.47 -4.05
N GLY A 555 4.09 11.87 -5.07
CA GLY A 555 4.75 10.83 -5.85
C GLY A 555 5.00 11.27 -7.30
N PHE A 556 5.71 10.45 -8.05
CA PHE A 556 5.99 10.65 -9.47
C PHE A 556 6.13 9.33 -10.21
N ILE A 557 5.85 9.36 -11.53
CA ILE A 557 6.15 8.26 -12.46
C ILE A 557 6.75 8.83 -13.74
N GLY A 558 7.40 7.96 -14.53
CA GLY A 558 7.84 8.25 -15.87
C GLY A 558 9.06 9.16 -15.96
N LEU A 559 10.00 9.11 -14.99
CA LEU A 559 11.22 9.90 -15.06
C LEU A 559 12.01 9.61 -16.34
N ALA A 560 12.09 8.35 -16.75
CA ALA A 560 12.80 7.95 -17.96
C ALA A 560 12.23 8.61 -19.22
N GLU A 561 10.92 8.57 -19.39
CA GLU A 561 10.21 9.17 -20.52
C GLU A 561 10.27 10.69 -20.48
N CYS A 562 10.18 11.29 -19.30
CA CYS A 562 10.37 12.73 -19.11
C CYS A 562 11.76 13.17 -19.59
N LEU A 563 12.81 12.51 -19.15
CA LEU A 563 14.19 12.78 -19.59
C LEU A 563 14.36 12.56 -21.10
N LYS A 564 13.73 11.52 -21.64
CA LYS A 564 13.75 11.25 -23.08
C LYS A 564 13.17 12.41 -23.90
N VAL A 565 12.08 13.03 -23.42
CA VAL A 565 11.50 14.21 -24.05
C VAL A 565 12.43 15.41 -23.93
N LEU A 566 12.97 15.67 -22.75
CA LEU A 566 13.77 16.87 -22.47
C LEU A 566 15.14 16.85 -23.15
N THR A 567 15.84 15.72 -23.12
CA THR A 567 17.23 15.60 -23.58
C THR A 567 17.42 14.72 -24.81
N GLY A 568 16.42 13.90 -25.17
CA GLY A 568 16.51 12.87 -26.21
C GLY A 568 16.98 11.50 -25.71
N LYS A 569 17.42 11.38 -24.44
CA LYS A 569 17.90 10.16 -23.81
C LYS A 569 17.38 10.05 -22.38
N HIS A 570 17.19 8.83 -21.88
CA HIS A 570 16.88 8.63 -20.46
C HIS A 570 18.15 8.41 -19.63
N HIS A 571 18.02 8.41 -18.31
CA HIS A 571 19.14 8.32 -17.36
C HIS A 571 19.95 7.01 -17.42
N GLY A 572 19.45 5.97 -18.04
CA GLY A 572 20.24 4.77 -18.37
C GLY A 572 21.15 4.95 -19.57
N GLU A 573 20.86 5.91 -20.47
CA GLU A 573 21.54 6.11 -21.75
C GLU A 573 22.66 7.15 -21.72
N SER A 574 22.60 8.17 -20.82
CA SER A 574 23.62 9.22 -20.78
C SER A 574 23.77 9.82 -19.38
N GLU A 575 24.98 10.32 -19.11
CA GLU A 575 25.30 11.01 -17.84
C GLU A 575 24.53 12.32 -17.70
N GLU A 576 24.41 13.12 -18.77
CA GLU A 576 23.65 14.36 -18.77
C GLU A 576 22.17 14.15 -18.35
N ALA A 577 21.54 13.10 -18.92
CA ALA A 577 20.17 12.76 -18.51
C ALA A 577 20.11 12.25 -17.06
N ARG A 578 21.16 11.59 -16.58
CA ARG A 578 21.28 11.12 -15.20
C ARG A 578 21.38 12.30 -14.21
N GLU A 579 22.23 13.27 -14.51
CA GLU A 579 22.37 14.49 -13.70
C GLU A 579 21.06 15.28 -13.66
N LEU A 580 20.40 15.49 -14.81
CA LEU A 580 19.11 16.15 -14.85
C LEU A 580 18.02 15.37 -14.08
N GLY A 581 18.02 14.05 -14.17
CA GLY A 581 17.08 13.21 -13.42
C GLY A 581 17.24 13.37 -11.91
N LEU A 582 18.49 13.40 -11.43
CA LEU A 582 18.78 13.66 -10.01
C LEU A 582 18.40 15.08 -9.60
N GLU A 583 18.62 16.07 -10.45
CA GLU A 583 18.21 17.46 -10.20
C GLU A 583 16.69 17.59 -10.04
N ILE A 584 15.91 16.96 -10.95
CA ILE A 584 14.43 16.96 -10.90
C ILE A 584 13.96 16.36 -9.56
N ILE A 585 14.43 15.19 -9.22
CA ILE A 585 13.98 14.50 -7.99
C ILE A 585 14.49 15.20 -6.73
N SER A 586 15.70 15.76 -6.75
CA SER A 586 16.23 16.58 -5.65
C SER A 586 15.39 17.85 -5.42
N ARG A 587 14.94 18.52 -6.47
CA ARG A 587 14.06 19.69 -6.36
C ARG A 587 12.70 19.31 -5.75
N MET A 588 12.09 18.22 -6.22
CA MET A 588 10.85 17.71 -5.64
C MET A 588 11.03 17.37 -4.14
N ARG A 589 12.14 16.71 -3.78
CA ARG A 589 12.45 16.40 -2.39
C ARG A 589 12.64 17.67 -1.55
N ALA A 590 13.42 18.63 -2.02
CA ALA A 590 13.66 19.89 -1.32
C ALA A 590 12.34 20.64 -1.05
N ARG A 591 11.40 20.66 -2.01
CA ARG A 591 10.09 21.29 -1.84
C ARG A 591 9.27 20.59 -0.73
N MET A 592 9.33 19.27 -0.62
CA MET A 592 8.66 18.53 0.46
C MET A 592 9.30 18.82 1.83
N ASP A 593 10.62 18.89 1.89
CA ASP A 593 11.35 19.21 3.13
C ASP A 593 11.07 20.66 3.59
N GLU A 594 10.92 21.61 2.65
CA GLU A 594 10.51 22.99 2.93
C GLU A 594 9.09 23.03 3.53
N GLU A 595 8.16 22.28 2.93
CA GLU A 595 6.79 22.22 3.42
C GLU A 595 6.72 21.57 4.83
N THR A 596 7.53 20.56 5.07
CA THR A 596 7.68 19.96 6.40
C THR A 596 8.14 20.98 7.44
N LYS A 597 9.15 21.79 7.11
CA LYS A 597 9.65 22.86 7.99
C LYS A 597 8.59 23.94 8.23
N ARG A 598 7.84 24.30 7.19
CA ARG A 598 6.79 25.33 7.27
C ARG A 598 5.60 24.93 8.13
N THR A 599 5.19 23.66 8.05
CA THR A 599 3.94 23.18 8.67
C THR A 599 4.17 22.36 9.96
N GLY A 600 5.36 21.80 10.15
CA GLY A 600 5.63 20.81 11.20
C GLY A 600 4.99 19.45 10.94
N LEU A 601 4.40 19.22 9.75
CA LEU A 601 3.83 17.94 9.35
C LEU A 601 4.86 17.11 8.56
N ASN A 602 4.62 15.82 8.43
CA ASN A 602 5.54 14.91 7.73
C ASN A 602 5.23 14.86 6.21
N PHE A 603 5.67 15.87 5.47
CA PHE A 603 5.64 15.80 4.01
C PHE A 603 6.80 14.97 3.48
N SER A 604 6.57 14.18 2.44
CA SER A 604 7.57 13.24 1.93
C SER A 604 7.42 12.98 0.44
N LEU A 605 8.51 12.53 -0.21
CA LEU A 605 8.53 12.21 -1.63
C LEU A 605 8.51 10.68 -1.83
N LEU A 606 7.59 10.20 -2.68
CA LEU A 606 7.35 8.80 -2.95
C LEU A 606 7.77 8.42 -4.38
N ALA A 607 8.55 7.37 -4.52
CA ALA A 607 8.66 6.67 -5.79
C ALA A 607 7.38 5.84 -5.99
N THR A 608 6.40 6.39 -6.68
CA THR A 608 5.03 5.86 -6.73
C THR A 608 4.98 4.40 -7.17
N PRO A 609 4.25 3.52 -6.46
CA PRO A 609 3.81 2.24 -7.01
C PRO A 609 2.73 2.52 -8.06
N ALA A 610 3.08 2.40 -9.35
CA ALA A 610 2.23 2.94 -10.40
C ALA A 610 1.03 2.06 -10.74
N GLU A 611 1.16 0.75 -10.64
CA GLU A 611 0.09 -0.20 -11.02
C GLU A 611 -0.59 0.21 -12.33
N GLY A 612 -1.92 0.22 -12.41
CA GLY A 612 -2.67 0.67 -13.58
C GLY A 612 -2.52 2.16 -13.95
N LEU A 613 -1.90 2.98 -13.06
CA LEU A 613 -1.69 4.41 -13.31
C LEU A 613 -0.74 4.68 -14.48
N SER A 614 0.30 3.86 -14.63
CA SER A 614 1.27 3.98 -15.72
C SER A 614 0.60 3.83 -17.09
N GLY A 615 -0.31 2.89 -17.24
CA GLY A 615 -1.14 2.71 -18.43
C GLY A 615 -2.14 3.84 -18.65
N ARG A 616 -2.80 4.29 -17.56
CA ARG A 616 -3.73 5.43 -17.63
C ARG A 616 -3.07 6.69 -18.17
N PHE A 617 -1.91 7.06 -17.65
CA PHE A 617 -1.23 8.30 -18.07
C PHE A 617 -0.75 8.23 -19.53
N VAL A 618 -0.12 7.13 -19.93
CA VAL A 618 0.35 7.01 -21.31
C VAL A 618 -0.81 7.02 -22.31
N LYS A 619 -1.93 6.38 -22.00
CA LYS A 619 -3.14 6.41 -22.84
C LYS A 619 -3.66 7.82 -23.02
N MET A 620 -3.80 8.59 -21.94
CA MET A 620 -4.26 9.97 -21.98
C MET A 620 -3.31 10.90 -22.73
N ASP A 621 -1.99 10.69 -22.58
CA ASP A 621 -0.97 11.48 -23.28
C ASP A 621 -0.91 11.14 -24.75
N ARG A 622 -1.05 9.86 -25.13
CA ARG A 622 -1.14 9.42 -26.53
C ARG A 622 -2.39 9.99 -27.22
N GLU A 623 -3.53 9.99 -26.55
CA GLU A 623 -4.76 10.59 -27.08
C GLU A 623 -4.62 12.11 -27.30
N ARG A 624 -3.89 12.82 -26.44
CA ARG A 624 -3.76 14.26 -26.48
C ARG A 624 -2.63 14.78 -27.37
N TYR A 625 -1.50 14.10 -27.38
CA TYR A 625 -0.26 14.56 -28.05
C TYR A 625 0.19 13.64 -29.18
N GLY A 626 -0.51 12.52 -29.43
CA GLY A 626 -0.11 11.52 -30.42
C GLY A 626 0.97 10.56 -29.91
N GLU A 627 1.41 9.71 -30.82
CA GLU A 627 2.49 8.77 -30.57
C GLU A 627 3.85 9.47 -30.67
N ILE A 628 4.60 9.47 -29.57
CA ILE A 628 5.95 10.04 -29.45
C ILE A 628 6.92 8.88 -29.21
N ALA A 629 7.86 8.66 -30.13
CA ALA A 629 8.81 7.55 -30.10
C ALA A 629 9.64 7.53 -28.81
N GLY A 630 9.63 6.39 -28.11
CA GLY A 630 10.32 6.17 -26.84
C GLY A 630 9.66 6.87 -25.64
N VAL A 631 8.43 7.40 -25.81
CA VAL A 631 7.67 8.11 -24.75
C VAL A 631 6.25 7.55 -24.66
N THR A 632 5.39 7.79 -25.69
CA THR A 632 3.99 7.35 -25.67
C THR A 632 3.70 6.18 -26.61
N ASP A 633 4.73 5.59 -27.21
CA ASP A 633 4.64 4.46 -28.13
C ASP A 633 4.50 3.08 -27.45
N ARG A 634 4.48 3.06 -26.09
CA ARG A 634 4.32 1.84 -25.27
C ARG A 634 3.01 1.88 -24.50
N GLU A 635 2.61 0.74 -23.96
CA GLU A 635 1.35 0.64 -23.21
C GLU A 635 1.42 1.20 -21.78
N TYR A 636 2.62 1.52 -21.29
CA TYR A 636 2.84 2.07 -19.94
C TYR A 636 4.02 3.04 -19.89
N TYR A 637 4.02 3.94 -18.91
CA TYR A 637 5.20 4.71 -18.52
C TYR A 637 6.03 3.93 -17.52
N THR A 638 7.34 4.10 -17.58
CA THR A 638 8.27 3.50 -16.62
C THR A 638 7.94 3.97 -15.19
N ASN A 639 7.93 3.04 -14.27
CA ASN A 639 7.58 3.30 -12.88
C ASN A 639 8.64 4.18 -12.22
N SER A 640 8.21 5.23 -11.53
CA SER A 640 9.04 6.15 -10.73
C SER A 640 10.38 6.55 -11.40
N PHE A 641 11.50 6.21 -10.78
CA PHE A 641 12.88 6.51 -11.24
C PHE A 641 13.57 5.32 -11.93
N HIS A 642 12.86 4.23 -12.19
CA HIS A 642 13.51 3.03 -12.75
C HIS A 642 14.13 3.29 -14.12
N VAL A 643 15.26 2.62 -14.38
CA VAL A 643 15.73 2.43 -15.75
C VAL A 643 14.74 1.50 -16.45
N PRO A 644 14.26 1.84 -17.65
CA PRO A 644 13.25 1.04 -18.33
C PRO A 644 13.64 -0.43 -18.49
N VAL A 645 12.70 -1.33 -18.22
CA VAL A 645 12.93 -2.80 -18.26
C VAL A 645 13.41 -3.28 -19.64
N TYR A 646 12.93 -2.64 -20.70
CA TYR A 646 13.33 -2.98 -22.07
C TYR A 646 14.75 -2.50 -22.46
N TYR A 647 15.38 -1.66 -21.64
CA TYR A 647 16.72 -1.18 -21.93
C TYR A 647 17.77 -2.22 -21.53
N PRO A 648 18.65 -2.63 -22.48
CA PRO A 648 19.67 -3.64 -22.21
C PRO A 648 20.76 -3.06 -21.28
N ILE A 649 20.72 -3.43 -20.03
CA ILE A 649 21.66 -2.98 -19.00
C ILE A 649 21.95 -4.13 -18.03
N THR A 650 23.14 -4.18 -17.48
CA THR A 650 23.46 -5.17 -16.46
C THR A 650 22.77 -4.83 -15.13
N ALA A 651 22.46 -5.86 -14.32
CA ALA A 651 21.87 -5.66 -13.00
C ALA A 651 22.70 -4.71 -12.12
N PHE A 652 24.02 -4.81 -12.17
CA PHE A 652 24.94 -3.98 -11.39
C PHE A 652 24.93 -2.52 -11.83
N GLU A 653 24.91 -2.25 -13.13
CA GLU A 653 24.82 -0.89 -13.66
C GLU A 653 23.46 -0.26 -13.35
N LYS A 654 22.37 -1.01 -13.51
CA LYS A 654 21.02 -0.55 -13.14
C LYS A 654 20.97 -0.13 -11.68
N LEU A 655 21.43 -0.98 -10.77
CA LEU A 655 21.45 -0.69 -9.34
C LEU A 655 22.27 0.55 -9.01
N LYS A 656 23.44 0.72 -9.66
CA LYS A 656 24.29 1.91 -9.48
C LYS A 656 23.60 3.20 -9.93
N ILE A 657 22.81 3.15 -11.01
CA ILE A 657 22.05 4.31 -11.52
C ILE A 657 20.90 4.65 -10.60
N GLU A 658 20.19 3.63 -10.09
CA GLU A 658 18.97 3.83 -9.29
C GLU A 658 19.28 4.17 -7.81
N ALA A 659 20.39 3.73 -7.26
CA ALA A 659 20.73 3.89 -5.84
C ALA A 659 20.64 5.35 -5.32
N PRO A 660 21.10 6.40 -6.00
CA PRO A 660 21.01 7.76 -5.51
C PRO A 660 19.57 8.25 -5.27
N TYR A 661 18.61 7.74 -6.03
CA TYR A 661 17.19 8.12 -5.89
C TYR A 661 16.55 7.60 -4.59
N HIS A 662 17.09 6.51 -4.01
CA HIS A 662 16.59 5.95 -2.75
C HIS A 662 16.74 6.93 -1.59
N ALA A 663 17.83 7.67 -1.52
CA ALA A 663 18.04 8.70 -0.50
C ALA A 663 17.07 9.89 -0.65
N LEU A 664 16.62 10.18 -1.87
CA LEU A 664 15.72 11.28 -2.18
C LEU A 664 14.24 10.95 -1.91
N THR A 665 13.85 9.68 -2.01
CA THR A 665 12.47 9.21 -1.91
C THR A 665 12.17 8.65 -0.52
N ASN A 666 12.04 9.54 0.46
CA ASN A 666 11.87 9.19 1.88
C ASN A 666 10.50 8.63 2.27
N ALA A 667 9.49 8.75 1.41
CA ALA A 667 8.18 8.12 1.60
C ALA A 667 8.15 6.65 1.16
N GLY A 668 9.12 6.24 0.33
CA GLY A 668 9.24 4.86 -0.13
C GLY A 668 9.84 4.75 -1.52
N HIS A 669 10.48 3.63 -1.76
CA HIS A 669 11.20 3.27 -2.98
C HIS A 669 11.43 1.77 -3.03
N ILE A 670 11.76 1.27 -4.21
CA ILE A 670 12.26 -0.09 -4.42
C ILE A 670 13.05 -0.12 -5.73
N SER A 671 14.09 -0.95 -5.81
CA SER A 671 14.72 -1.31 -7.08
C SER A 671 14.45 -2.76 -7.42
N TYR A 672 14.09 -3.01 -8.66
CA TYR A 672 13.85 -4.36 -9.21
C TYR A 672 14.98 -4.80 -10.10
N ILE A 673 15.43 -6.03 -9.91
CA ILE A 673 16.36 -6.70 -10.82
C ILE A 673 15.61 -7.86 -11.48
N GLU A 674 15.59 -7.87 -12.80
CA GLU A 674 15.04 -8.95 -13.60
C GLU A 674 16.17 -9.93 -13.94
N LEU A 675 16.01 -11.20 -13.55
CA LEU A 675 16.92 -12.28 -13.90
C LEU A 675 16.26 -13.20 -14.93
N ASP A 676 16.99 -13.54 -15.95
CA ASP A 676 16.62 -14.60 -16.90
C ASP A 676 16.94 -15.97 -16.30
N GLY A 677 16.03 -16.93 -16.45
CA GLY A 677 16.23 -18.30 -16.02
C GLY A 677 15.92 -18.56 -14.54
N ASP A 678 16.30 -19.75 -14.06
CA ASP A 678 16.03 -20.21 -12.70
C ASP A 678 17.18 -19.86 -11.75
N PRO A 679 17.01 -18.92 -10.80
CA PRO A 679 18.06 -18.51 -9.88
C PRO A 679 18.46 -19.63 -8.89
N LEU A 680 17.65 -20.66 -8.69
CA LEU A 680 18.00 -21.81 -7.84
C LEU A 680 19.23 -22.57 -8.35
N ASN A 681 19.51 -22.48 -9.66
CA ASN A 681 20.69 -23.08 -10.26
C ASN A 681 22.01 -22.38 -9.86
N ASN A 682 21.93 -21.11 -9.37
CA ASN A 682 23.12 -20.35 -8.94
C ASN A 682 22.81 -19.37 -7.80
N LEU A 683 22.55 -19.92 -6.62
CA LEU A 683 22.30 -19.14 -5.40
C LEU A 683 23.46 -18.20 -5.03
N SER A 684 24.70 -18.55 -5.37
CA SER A 684 25.85 -17.67 -5.13
C SER A 684 25.79 -16.39 -5.96
N ALA A 685 25.32 -16.48 -7.22
CA ALA A 685 25.08 -15.29 -8.04
C ALA A 685 23.92 -14.46 -7.52
N PHE A 686 22.85 -15.10 -7.08
CA PHE A 686 21.71 -14.41 -6.44
C PHE A 686 22.16 -13.62 -5.20
N GLU A 687 22.89 -14.25 -4.31
CA GLU A 687 23.44 -13.59 -3.12
C GLU A 687 24.35 -12.40 -3.47
N LYS A 688 25.19 -12.53 -4.52
CA LYS A 688 26.04 -11.42 -4.98
C LYS A 688 25.23 -10.19 -5.40
N VAL A 689 24.08 -10.38 -6.05
CA VAL A 689 23.18 -9.27 -6.41
C VAL A 689 22.64 -8.60 -5.16
N VAL A 690 22.18 -9.37 -4.17
CA VAL A 690 21.68 -8.83 -2.89
C VAL A 690 22.79 -8.07 -2.14
N ARG A 691 24.01 -8.62 -2.09
CA ARG A 691 25.17 -7.94 -1.48
C ARG A 691 25.49 -6.63 -2.18
N TYR A 692 25.46 -6.63 -3.51
CA TYR A 692 25.73 -5.43 -4.29
C TYR A 692 24.66 -4.35 -4.09
N MET A 693 23.39 -4.71 -3.90
CA MET A 693 22.35 -3.74 -3.51
C MET A 693 22.76 -2.95 -2.26
N LYS A 694 23.29 -3.64 -1.24
CA LYS A 694 23.79 -2.99 -0.03
C LYS A 694 25.01 -2.09 -0.32
N GLU A 695 25.97 -2.59 -1.08
CA GLU A 695 27.21 -1.87 -1.41
C GLU A 695 26.96 -0.53 -2.12
N VAL A 696 25.98 -0.48 -3.02
CA VAL A 696 25.66 0.75 -3.77
C VAL A 696 24.67 1.67 -3.05
N GLY A 697 24.14 1.27 -1.90
CA GLY A 697 23.26 2.10 -1.07
C GLY A 697 21.78 2.00 -1.42
N ILE A 698 21.32 0.88 -1.98
CA ILE A 698 19.89 0.58 -2.13
C ILE A 698 19.25 0.47 -0.74
N GLY A 699 18.11 1.10 -0.53
CA GLY A 699 17.34 0.99 0.72
C GLY A 699 16.40 -0.21 0.76
N TYR A 700 15.85 -0.58 -0.40
CA TYR A 700 14.91 -1.68 -0.57
C TYR A 700 15.00 -2.23 -1.98
N GLY A 701 15.15 -3.52 -2.11
CA GLY A 701 15.32 -4.18 -3.41
C GLY A 701 14.60 -5.51 -3.51
N SER A 702 14.28 -5.87 -4.74
CA SER A 702 13.62 -7.12 -5.12
C SER A 702 14.30 -7.74 -6.33
N ILE A 703 14.31 -9.07 -6.39
CA ILE A 703 14.79 -9.81 -7.54
C ILE A 703 13.63 -10.58 -8.14
N ASN A 704 13.30 -10.26 -9.38
CA ASN A 704 12.28 -10.92 -10.16
C ASN A 704 12.93 -11.97 -11.09
N HIS A 705 12.22 -13.04 -11.30
CA HIS A 705 12.59 -14.10 -12.23
C HIS A 705 11.33 -14.82 -12.72
N PRO A 706 11.37 -15.52 -13.86
CA PRO A 706 10.22 -16.25 -14.36
C PRO A 706 9.78 -17.33 -13.36
N VAL A 707 8.51 -17.29 -12.97
CA VAL A 707 7.84 -18.33 -12.20
C VAL A 707 6.50 -18.60 -12.86
N ASP A 708 6.42 -19.69 -13.63
CA ASP A 708 5.21 -20.13 -14.29
C ASP A 708 4.53 -21.23 -13.45
N ARG A 709 3.23 -21.34 -13.59
CA ARG A 709 2.44 -22.40 -12.96
C ARG A 709 1.60 -23.11 -14.03
N ASP A 710 1.62 -24.42 -13.99
CA ASP A 710 0.61 -25.24 -14.69
C ASP A 710 -0.54 -25.53 -13.73
N PRO A 711 -1.72 -24.90 -13.91
CA PRO A 711 -2.85 -25.04 -12.99
C PRO A 711 -3.50 -26.43 -13.05
N VAL A 712 -3.17 -27.26 -14.02
CA VAL A 712 -3.73 -28.61 -14.16
C VAL A 712 -2.91 -29.65 -13.38
N CYS A 713 -1.57 -29.59 -13.49
CA CYS A 713 -0.71 -30.55 -12.79
C CYS A 713 -0.05 -29.94 -11.53
N GLY A 714 -0.25 -28.66 -11.26
CA GLY A 714 0.31 -27.95 -10.11
C GLY A 714 1.82 -27.70 -10.17
N TYR A 715 2.46 -27.87 -11.36
CA TYR A 715 3.87 -27.55 -11.50
C TYR A 715 4.10 -26.06 -11.33
N THR A 716 5.13 -25.70 -10.57
CA THR A 716 5.57 -24.30 -10.41
C THR A 716 7.06 -24.24 -10.74
N GLY A 717 7.45 -23.33 -11.63
CA GLY A 717 8.81 -23.18 -12.11
C GLY A 717 8.83 -22.58 -13.51
N ILE A 718 9.95 -22.66 -14.20
CA ILE A 718 10.04 -22.18 -15.60
C ILE A 718 9.35 -23.19 -16.50
N ILE A 719 8.32 -22.74 -17.20
CA ILE A 719 7.62 -23.48 -18.25
C ILE A 719 7.96 -22.83 -19.58
N GLY A 720 8.71 -23.55 -20.43
CA GLY A 720 8.92 -23.17 -21.82
C GLY A 720 7.73 -23.58 -22.70
N ASP A 721 8.01 -24.19 -23.85
CA ASP A 721 6.97 -24.67 -24.77
C ASP A 721 6.13 -25.81 -24.21
N LYS A 722 6.64 -26.54 -23.22
CA LYS A 722 5.95 -27.66 -22.59
C LYS A 722 6.17 -27.68 -21.10
N CYS A 723 5.12 -28.02 -20.34
CA CYS A 723 5.23 -28.24 -18.92
C CYS A 723 6.19 -29.40 -18.62
N PRO A 724 7.26 -29.19 -17.81
CA PRO A 724 8.24 -30.22 -17.49
C PRO A 724 7.64 -31.44 -16.74
N LYS A 725 6.53 -31.24 -16.04
CA LYS A 725 5.89 -32.29 -15.23
C LYS A 725 4.92 -33.14 -16.03
N CYS A 726 4.06 -32.53 -16.85
CA CYS A 726 2.97 -33.25 -17.54
C CYS A 726 3.08 -33.25 -19.06
N GLY A 727 4.07 -32.53 -19.65
CA GLY A 727 4.33 -32.50 -21.08
C GLY A 727 3.32 -31.71 -21.91
N ARG A 728 2.36 -31.00 -21.29
CA ARG A 728 1.36 -30.18 -22.00
C ARG A 728 2.01 -29.00 -22.68
N SER A 729 1.59 -28.73 -23.92
CA SER A 729 1.99 -27.54 -24.66
C SER A 729 0.91 -26.43 -24.59
N GLU A 730 1.31 -25.19 -24.81
CA GLU A 730 0.39 -24.04 -24.88
C GLU A 730 -0.69 -24.22 -25.96
N ALA A 731 -0.34 -24.86 -27.08
CA ALA A 731 -1.26 -25.14 -28.19
C ALA A 731 -2.40 -26.10 -27.81
N GLU A 732 -2.17 -27.04 -26.87
CA GLU A 732 -3.19 -27.98 -26.39
C GLU A 732 -4.08 -27.37 -25.31
N HIS A 733 -3.59 -26.37 -24.59
CA HIS A 733 -4.26 -25.76 -23.46
C HIS A 733 -4.02 -24.24 -23.37
N SER A 734 -4.27 -23.54 -24.46
CA SER A 734 -3.97 -22.11 -24.66
C SER A 734 -4.54 -21.13 -23.59
N LYS A 735 -5.26 -21.59 -22.59
CA LYS A 735 -5.81 -20.78 -21.50
C LYS A 735 -5.20 -21.09 -20.13
N VAL A 736 -4.25 -22.04 -20.03
CA VAL A 736 -3.99 -22.71 -18.75
C VAL A 736 -2.51 -22.84 -18.40
N ILE A 737 -1.59 -22.70 -19.34
CA ILE A 737 -0.17 -23.06 -19.12
C ILE A 737 0.69 -21.91 -18.59
N HIS A 738 0.36 -20.66 -18.89
CA HIS A 738 1.15 -19.50 -18.46
C HIS A 738 0.37 -18.57 -17.54
N GLU A 739 0.00 -19.04 -16.36
CA GLU A 739 -0.23 -18.09 -15.25
C GLU A 739 1.14 -17.71 -14.69
N ARG A 740 1.70 -16.59 -15.15
CA ARG A 740 2.80 -15.96 -14.42
C ARG A 740 2.29 -15.54 -13.05
N ILE A 741 2.83 -16.17 -12.02
CA ILE A 741 2.72 -15.69 -10.66
C ILE A 741 3.90 -14.72 -10.49
N PRO A 742 3.73 -13.57 -10.04
CA PRO A 742 2.64 -12.79 -9.56
C PRO A 742 2.63 -11.39 -10.16
N ARG A 743 1.54 -11.05 -10.64
CA ARG A 743 1.21 -9.66 -10.92
C ARG A 743 1.34 -8.73 -9.70
N ALA A 744 1.40 -9.23 -8.49
CA ALA A 744 1.66 -8.41 -7.29
C ALA A 744 3.05 -7.74 -7.30
N LYS A 745 4.07 -8.35 -7.94
CA LYS A 745 5.36 -7.69 -8.19
C LYS A 745 5.38 -6.97 -9.55
N ALA A 746 4.74 -7.52 -10.57
CA ALA A 746 4.57 -6.89 -11.88
C ALA A 746 3.68 -5.63 -11.83
N CYS A 747 2.75 -5.51 -10.89
CA CYS A 747 2.02 -4.27 -10.61
C CYS A 747 2.93 -3.05 -10.38
N CYS A 748 4.17 -3.28 -9.99
CA CYS A 748 5.14 -2.21 -9.80
C CYS A 748 5.83 -1.76 -11.09
N GLU A 749 5.68 -2.48 -12.19
CA GLU A 749 6.37 -2.20 -13.46
C GLU A 749 5.43 -1.87 -14.63
N GLY A 750 4.13 -1.87 -14.41
CA GLY A 750 3.15 -1.51 -15.45
C GLY A 750 2.80 -2.61 -16.44
N ASP A 751 3.27 -3.84 -16.24
CA ASP A 751 2.83 -4.98 -17.01
C ASP A 751 1.49 -5.52 -16.49
N ASN A 752 0.48 -5.44 -17.33
CA ASN A 752 -0.82 -6.11 -17.15
C ASN A 752 -0.78 -7.54 -17.69
#